data_0c5e463faae907bc10aa59de96213943
#
_entry.id   0c5e463faae907bc10aa59de96213943
#
_cell.length_a   1.000
_cell.length_b   1.000
_cell.length_c   1.000
_cell.angle_alpha   90.00
_cell.angle_beta   90.00
_cell.angle_gamma   90.00
#
_symmetry.space_group_name_H-M   'P 1'
#
loop_
_entity.id
_entity.type
_entity.pdbx_description
1 polymer ?
#
loop_
_entity_poly.entity_id
_entity_poly.type
_entity_poly.pdbx_seq_one_letter_code
_entity_poly.pdbx_strand_id
1 'polypeptide(L)'
;MPSRILQKYPTQKLFGLRVFLISIITATALFLPFIIMGGGVFYYYGDFNVQEIPFYQLVHDAVRNGDMGWMHNVDLGTDMLSSFSFYLLGSPFFWLTIPFPSEAVPYLIGPLLILKFGCASLSAYLYLKRYVADRNFALVGGLLYAFSGFSIYNVFFFHFHEPMIMFPLLLAALDAFIYDGKRIVFTLAVFSACVVNYYFFVGQVLFVIIYFLMITLTKTYKFKVKNFLLLALEVIIGFLATAFILLPAVLGLIGNPRLAELPNGWDSLVYSQPQKYWLIILSLFFPADMPAFPVFTPGSNCRWASVAAWLPLVGMTGVIAYFQVCRKSWLKKLLAVLAVFACVPVLNSMFQLMNSSIYYARWFYMGVLMLVLATIKAFENRKTDWNRAIRWSAGITVGATLLIGLMPVSYTDEESGDIQNTVIGTQATFERYWLYVLMALLSLLAFVLIIKKFRRNKKTFTVMLTVGILSVSLFTSYFIIATGYFSSSSTNTIKEDIINRRDGITIADIDNVRSDFYECVDNTAMFWQIQSINCFQSSVSTSIMQFYDALGITRDVASRPDLDVYGLRPFLSCKYLFDYRGDGKSGSLNSFVDENGNTRMPGWKYLRTQNRFDIYRNEYYIPMGYTFDKFIAEEEFDLVTNAHKSEALLYAMVLPRDLMKKYSDITGYSDEKYKLLYGKHPEDYDSITEKFDYSNSDYKKVCNLRALNSCTSFEYTDNGFKAVYNNKKGDDNLLFFSVPYSDGFTATVNGKAADVEKVDYGFMAVKIPKGEKCDIVFTYETPGFSTGVKISLCALGAFLIYCAVIVTVKTVKKRKNKN
;
A
#
# COMPACT_ATOMS: atom_id res chain seq x y z
N MET A 1 30.22 -19.72 15.48
CA MET A 1 28.94 -20.33 15.90
C MET A 1 28.23 -19.34 16.79
N PRO A 2 27.00 -18.91 16.48
CA PRO A 2 26.25 -17.90 17.27
C PRO A 2 25.94 -18.32 18.73
N SER A 3 25.68 -19.60 18.95
CA SER A 3 25.31 -20.13 20.28
C SER A 3 26.39 -20.03 21.38
N ARG A 4 27.67 -20.07 21.04
CA ARG A 4 28.78 -19.96 22.03
C ARG A 4 28.96 -18.53 22.56
N ILE A 5 28.47 -17.51 21.84
CA ILE A 5 28.57 -16.10 22.25
C ILE A 5 27.53 -15.78 23.32
N LEU A 6 26.33 -16.40 23.25
CA LEU A 6 25.25 -16.18 24.20
C LEU A 6 25.51 -16.71 25.62
N GLN A 7 26.31 -17.78 25.75
CA GLN A 7 26.59 -18.39 27.05
C GLN A 7 27.58 -17.60 27.93
N LYS A 8 28.36 -16.68 27.35
CA LYS A 8 29.49 -16.05 28.03
C LYS A 8 29.15 -14.80 28.85
N TYR A 9 27.95 -14.19 28.71
CA TYR A 9 27.59 -12.93 29.40
C TYR A 9 26.14 -12.89 29.84
N PRO A 10 25.76 -13.51 30.97
CA PRO A 10 24.34 -13.59 31.39
C PRO A 10 23.76 -12.31 32.00
N THR A 11 24.56 -11.31 32.34
CA THR A 11 24.18 -10.20 33.23
C THR A 11 23.64 -8.94 32.53
N GLN A 12 23.32 -8.99 31.22
CA GLN A 12 22.95 -7.77 30.48
C GLN A 12 21.50 -7.77 30.00
N LYS A 13 20.53 -8.00 30.88
CA LYS A 13 19.10 -7.97 30.58
C LYS A 13 18.61 -6.59 30.08
N LEU A 14 19.27 -5.51 30.45
CA LEU A 14 18.82 -4.13 30.17
C LEU A 14 19.27 -3.55 28.81
N PHE A 15 20.14 -4.24 28.04
CA PHE A 15 20.61 -3.67 26.77
C PHE A 15 19.51 -3.50 25.72
N GLY A 16 18.56 -4.42 25.63
CA GLY A 16 17.43 -4.28 24.72
C GLY A 16 16.58 -3.06 25.06
N LEU A 17 16.30 -2.84 26.36
CA LEU A 17 15.59 -1.66 26.81
C LEU A 17 16.37 -0.36 26.51
N ARG A 18 17.70 -0.36 26.69
CA ARG A 18 18.52 0.82 26.34
C ARG A 18 18.43 1.14 24.84
N VAL A 19 18.54 0.15 23.96
CA VAL A 19 18.40 0.34 22.50
C VAL A 19 17.04 0.96 22.19
N PHE A 20 15.97 0.38 22.72
CA PHE A 20 14.61 0.85 22.55
C PHE A 20 14.45 2.30 23.04
N LEU A 21 14.85 2.61 24.27
CA LEU A 21 14.72 3.96 24.83
C LEU A 21 15.54 5.01 24.07
N ILE A 22 16.79 4.70 23.69
CA ILE A 22 17.60 5.62 22.88
C ILE A 22 16.90 5.90 21.55
N SER A 23 16.34 4.87 20.91
CA SER A 23 15.62 5.03 19.65
C SER A 23 14.34 5.84 19.80
N ILE A 24 13.55 5.61 20.87
CA ILE A 24 12.36 6.40 21.19
C ILE A 24 12.72 7.88 21.38
N ILE A 25 13.72 8.17 22.22
CA ILE A 25 14.16 9.55 22.49
C ILE A 25 14.60 10.22 21.17
N THR A 26 15.36 9.51 20.35
CA THR A 26 15.84 10.05 19.06
C THR A 26 14.69 10.28 18.07
N ALA A 27 13.75 9.33 17.95
CA ALA A 27 12.58 9.49 17.12
C ALA A 27 11.64 10.60 17.62
N THR A 28 11.50 10.73 18.96
CA THR A 28 10.77 11.85 19.56
C THR A 28 11.43 13.18 19.19
N ALA A 29 12.75 13.30 19.33
CA ALA A 29 13.48 14.50 18.94
C ALA A 29 13.33 14.85 17.45
N LEU A 30 13.16 13.83 16.58
CA LEU A 30 12.94 14.02 15.15
C LEU A 30 11.51 14.47 14.83
N PHE A 31 10.49 13.79 15.36
CA PHE A 31 9.10 13.96 14.93
C PHE A 31 8.30 14.95 15.78
N LEU A 32 8.64 15.13 17.07
CA LEU A 32 7.91 15.99 17.97
C LEU A 32 7.78 17.45 17.49
N PRO A 33 8.82 18.10 16.90
CA PRO A 33 8.67 19.43 16.34
C PRO A 33 7.54 19.53 15.32
N PHE A 34 7.43 18.56 14.41
CA PHE A 34 6.39 18.52 13.37
C PHE A 34 5.00 18.21 13.96
N ILE A 35 4.92 17.35 14.97
CA ILE A 35 3.68 17.07 15.71
C ILE A 35 3.17 18.35 16.38
N ILE A 36 4.05 19.11 17.04
CA ILE A 36 3.68 20.39 17.69
C ILE A 36 3.22 21.41 16.63
N MET A 37 3.95 21.56 15.53
CA MET A 37 3.58 22.45 14.42
C MET A 37 2.25 22.05 13.77
N GLY A 38 1.96 20.75 13.71
CA GLY A 38 0.70 20.18 13.24
C GLY A 38 -0.47 20.30 14.23
N GLY A 39 -0.27 20.92 15.40
CA GLY A 39 -1.35 21.04 16.42
C GLY A 39 -1.65 19.70 17.11
N GLY A 40 -0.67 18.81 17.23
CA GLY A 40 -0.78 17.49 17.83
C GLY A 40 -0.85 16.34 16.83
N VAL A 41 -1.14 16.61 15.56
CA VAL A 41 -1.15 15.62 14.48
C VAL A 41 0.17 15.67 13.71
N PHE A 42 0.73 14.53 13.39
CA PHE A 42 1.85 14.44 12.46
C PHE A 42 1.31 14.40 11.03
N TYR A 43 1.63 15.40 10.26
CA TYR A 43 1.38 15.47 8.82
C TYR A 43 2.68 15.26 8.05
N TYR A 44 2.56 14.77 6.83
CA TYR A 44 3.70 14.68 5.92
C TYR A 44 3.26 15.16 4.53
N TYR A 45 3.34 14.33 3.50
CA TYR A 45 2.81 14.61 2.17
C TYR A 45 2.39 13.31 1.48
N GLY A 46 1.63 13.42 0.38
CA GLY A 46 1.17 12.29 -0.43
C GLY A 46 0.45 11.23 0.39
N ASP A 47 0.78 9.96 0.17
CA ASP A 47 0.09 8.79 0.73
C ASP A 47 -0.04 8.86 2.26
N PHE A 48 0.92 9.46 2.96
CA PHE A 48 0.80 9.61 4.41
C PHE A 48 -0.46 10.40 4.81
N ASN A 49 -0.70 11.51 4.12
CA ASN A 49 -1.83 12.37 4.41
C ASN A 49 -3.15 11.82 3.83
N VAL A 50 -3.11 11.30 2.60
CA VAL A 50 -4.34 10.94 1.86
C VAL A 50 -4.76 9.47 2.03
N GLN A 51 -3.88 8.61 2.54
CA GLN A 51 -4.20 7.21 2.81
C GLN A 51 -4.09 6.88 4.30
N GLU A 52 -2.91 7.08 4.92
CA GLU A 52 -2.67 6.54 6.25
C GLU A 52 -3.60 7.16 7.31
N ILE A 53 -3.81 8.49 7.27
CA ILE A 53 -4.71 9.17 8.21
C ILE A 53 -6.17 8.76 7.98
N PRO A 54 -6.74 8.87 6.76
CA PRO A 54 -8.12 8.46 6.50
C PRO A 54 -8.38 6.97 6.75
N PHE A 55 -7.45 6.08 6.37
CA PHE A 55 -7.63 4.63 6.54
C PHE A 55 -7.66 4.24 8.02
N TYR A 56 -6.74 4.78 8.82
CA TYR A 56 -6.74 4.52 10.26
C TYR A 56 -8.04 4.97 10.92
N GLN A 57 -8.53 6.16 10.56
CA GLN A 57 -9.78 6.71 11.09
C GLN A 57 -10.97 5.84 10.69
N LEU A 58 -11.12 5.58 9.40
CA LEU A 58 -12.25 4.83 8.84
C LEU A 58 -12.35 3.42 9.42
N VAL A 59 -11.23 2.66 9.37
CA VAL A 59 -11.23 1.26 9.82
C VAL A 59 -11.32 1.16 11.34
N HIS A 60 -10.76 2.12 12.07
CA HIS A 60 -10.95 2.21 13.52
C HIS A 60 -12.44 2.33 13.87
N ASP A 61 -13.17 3.22 13.19
CA ASP A 61 -14.59 3.45 13.42
C ASP A 61 -15.40 2.20 13.03
N ALA A 62 -15.11 1.59 11.88
CA ALA A 62 -15.76 0.36 11.44
C ALA A 62 -15.58 -0.79 12.46
N VAL A 63 -14.34 -1.01 12.94
CA VAL A 63 -14.06 -2.04 13.96
C VAL A 63 -14.81 -1.79 15.26
N ARG A 64 -14.88 -0.53 15.71
CA ARG A 64 -15.60 -0.20 16.95
C ARG A 64 -17.11 -0.33 16.84
N ASN A 65 -17.65 -0.06 15.67
CA ASN A 65 -19.10 -0.20 15.39
C ASN A 65 -19.49 -1.67 15.09
N GLY A 66 -18.51 -2.53 14.79
CA GLY A 66 -18.76 -3.91 14.38
C GLY A 66 -19.00 -4.10 12.89
N ASP A 67 -18.82 -3.06 12.08
CA ASP A 67 -19.05 -3.03 10.63
C ASP A 67 -17.83 -3.57 9.87
N MET A 68 -17.57 -4.88 10.00
CA MET A 68 -16.35 -5.51 9.48
C MET A 68 -16.55 -6.23 8.14
N GLY A 69 -17.68 -6.05 7.47
CA GLY A 69 -18.03 -6.68 6.20
C GLY A 69 -17.87 -5.73 5.00
N TRP A 70 -19.01 -5.39 4.42
CA TRP A 70 -19.07 -4.49 3.27
C TRP A 70 -19.06 -3.02 3.69
N MET A 71 -18.13 -2.24 3.17
CA MET A 71 -18.00 -0.80 3.42
C MET A 71 -18.57 0.00 2.25
N HIS A 72 -19.66 0.73 2.49
CA HIS A 72 -20.34 1.54 1.45
C HIS A 72 -19.64 2.87 1.16
N ASN A 73 -18.89 3.38 2.12
CA ASN A 73 -18.23 4.68 2.11
C ASN A 73 -16.79 4.64 1.58
N VAL A 74 -16.41 3.55 0.94
CA VAL A 74 -15.11 3.38 0.29
C VAL A 74 -15.31 3.06 -1.17
N ASP A 75 -14.83 3.95 -2.07
CA ASP A 75 -15.08 3.85 -3.50
C ASP A 75 -16.61 3.70 -3.78
N LEU A 76 -17.00 2.82 -4.66
CA LEU A 76 -18.41 2.48 -4.91
C LEU A 76 -18.96 1.41 -3.95
N GLY A 77 -18.14 0.95 -3.03
CA GLY A 77 -18.36 -0.12 -2.09
C GLY A 77 -17.26 -1.18 -2.19
N THR A 78 -16.79 -1.69 -1.05
CA THR A 78 -15.70 -2.68 -1.01
C THR A 78 -15.77 -3.57 0.23
N ASP A 79 -15.13 -4.74 0.14
CA ASP A 79 -14.90 -5.62 1.29
C ASP A 79 -13.77 -5.07 2.18
N MET A 80 -14.02 -4.99 3.48
CA MET A 80 -13.06 -4.44 4.43
C MET A 80 -11.77 -5.28 4.54
N LEU A 81 -11.90 -6.62 4.59
CA LEU A 81 -10.73 -7.49 4.78
C LEU A 81 -9.81 -7.46 3.56
N SER A 82 -10.36 -7.59 2.36
CA SER A 82 -9.56 -7.57 1.13
C SER A 82 -8.91 -6.20 0.89
N SER A 83 -9.60 -5.12 1.25
CA SER A 83 -9.15 -3.74 0.97
C SER A 83 -8.14 -3.22 1.98
N PHE A 84 -8.26 -3.55 3.27
CA PHE A 84 -7.46 -2.94 4.33
C PHE A 84 -6.48 -3.89 5.05
N SER A 85 -6.50 -5.19 4.75
CA SER A 85 -5.53 -6.14 5.33
C SER A 85 -4.09 -5.84 4.94
N PHE A 86 -3.85 -5.32 3.75
CA PHE A 86 -2.53 -4.87 3.31
C PHE A 86 -1.99 -3.71 4.13
N TYR A 87 -2.86 -2.78 4.56
CA TYR A 87 -2.46 -1.51 5.18
C TYR A 87 -2.35 -1.62 6.70
N LEU A 88 -3.37 -2.19 7.39
CA LEU A 88 -3.48 -1.99 8.83
C LEU A 88 -4.17 -3.10 9.63
N LEU A 89 -5.05 -3.93 9.07
CA LEU A 89 -5.81 -4.92 9.85
C LEU A 89 -4.92 -5.96 10.56
N GLY A 90 -3.78 -6.33 9.97
CA GLY A 90 -2.79 -7.21 10.59
C GLY A 90 -1.81 -6.49 11.53
N SER A 91 -1.88 -5.17 11.62
CA SER A 91 -0.94 -4.34 12.36
C SER A 91 -1.20 -4.34 13.86
N PRO A 92 -0.26 -4.75 14.72
CA PRO A 92 -0.41 -4.59 16.17
C PRO A 92 -0.48 -3.11 16.58
N PHE A 93 0.06 -2.20 15.79
CA PHE A 93 0.03 -0.76 16.09
C PHE A 93 -1.35 -0.17 15.81
N PHE A 94 -2.05 -0.64 14.78
CA PHE A 94 -3.43 -0.26 14.54
C PHE A 94 -4.33 -0.68 15.72
N TRP A 95 -4.21 -1.91 16.20
CA TRP A 95 -5.00 -2.42 17.32
C TRP A 95 -4.77 -1.67 18.64
N LEU A 96 -3.63 -0.97 18.79
CA LEU A 96 -3.40 -0.05 19.92
C LEU A 96 -4.28 1.20 19.85
N THR A 97 -4.88 1.55 18.73
CA THR A 97 -5.77 2.72 18.61
C THR A 97 -7.18 2.42 19.11
N ILE A 98 -7.64 1.18 19.05
CA ILE A 98 -9.03 0.78 19.31
C ILE A 98 -9.57 1.20 20.68
N PRO A 99 -8.77 1.22 21.79
CA PRO A 99 -9.25 1.71 23.08
C PRO A 99 -9.56 3.22 23.14
N PHE A 100 -9.12 3.99 22.14
CA PHE A 100 -9.28 5.45 22.12
C PHE A 100 -10.52 5.85 21.35
N PRO A 101 -11.10 7.06 21.59
CA PRO A 101 -12.20 7.57 20.80
C PRO A 101 -11.75 7.90 19.36
N SER A 102 -12.71 7.96 18.45
CA SER A 102 -12.50 8.22 17.02
C SER A 102 -11.69 9.49 16.75
N GLU A 103 -12.00 10.58 17.45
CA GLU A 103 -11.35 11.88 17.32
C GLU A 103 -9.87 11.89 17.70
N ALA A 104 -9.44 10.90 18.50
CA ALA A 104 -8.05 10.77 18.92
C ALA A 104 -7.17 10.09 17.85
N VAL A 105 -7.74 9.37 16.90
CA VAL A 105 -6.97 8.53 15.96
C VAL A 105 -5.92 9.30 15.17
N PRO A 106 -6.20 10.47 14.56
CA PRO A 106 -5.19 11.24 13.86
C PRO A 106 -4.00 11.65 14.74
N TYR A 107 -4.25 11.91 16.02
CA TYR A 107 -3.22 12.31 17.01
C TYR A 107 -2.34 11.13 17.43
N LEU A 108 -2.80 9.89 17.30
CA LEU A 108 -2.04 8.68 17.68
C LEU A 108 -1.01 8.28 16.62
N ILE A 109 -1.19 8.66 15.36
CA ILE A 109 -0.33 8.22 14.24
C ILE A 109 1.13 8.65 14.46
N GLY A 110 1.37 9.90 14.88
CA GLY A 110 2.70 10.39 15.20
C GLY A 110 3.39 9.62 16.33
N PRO A 111 2.77 9.47 17.51
CA PRO A 111 3.27 8.61 18.60
C PRO A 111 3.50 7.15 18.18
N LEU A 112 2.63 6.56 17.36
CA LEU A 112 2.82 5.20 16.84
C LEU A 112 4.01 5.10 15.90
N LEU A 113 4.28 6.12 15.08
CA LEU A 113 5.48 6.20 14.25
C LEU A 113 6.75 6.18 15.12
N ILE A 114 6.78 6.98 16.18
CA ILE A 114 7.90 7.00 17.14
C ILE A 114 8.09 5.60 17.76
N LEU A 115 6.99 4.94 18.16
CA LEU A 115 7.02 3.59 18.72
C LEU A 115 7.58 2.56 17.72
N LYS A 116 7.21 2.66 16.43
CA LYS A 116 7.72 1.79 15.36
C LYS A 116 9.24 1.89 15.23
N PHE A 117 9.84 3.08 15.30
CA PHE A 117 11.31 3.25 15.32
C PHE A 117 11.96 2.57 16.53
N GLY A 118 11.36 2.67 17.70
CA GLY A 118 11.79 1.95 18.90
C GLY A 118 11.78 0.44 18.71
N CYS A 119 10.67 -0.09 18.20
CA CYS A 119 10.51 -1.52 17.92
C CYS A 119 11.47 -2.02 16.83
N ALA A 120 11.71 -1.25 15.77
CA ALA A 120 12.65 -1.60 14.71
C ALA A 120 14.09 -1.72 15.23
N SER A 121 14.53 -0.79 16.08
CA SER A 121 15.87 -0.86 16.69
C SER A 121 16.00 -2.05 17.63
N LEU A 122 14.98 -2.35 18.42
CA LEU A 122 14.96 -3.49 19.33
C LEU A 122 14.98 -4.82 18.57
N SER A 123 14.14 -4.98 17.55
CA SER A 123 14.07 -6.20 16.75
C SER A 123 15.40 -6.49 16.04
N ALA A 124 16.00 -5.47 15.43
CA ALA A 124 17.33 -5.59 14.83
C ALA A 124 18.41 -5.94 15.86
N TYR A 125 18.42 -5.28 17.03
CA TYR A 125 19.32 -5.63 18.13
C TYR A 125 19.19 -7.10 18.54
N LEU A 126 17.97 -7.64 18.65
CA LEU A 126 17.71 -9.01 19.05
C LEU A 126 18.32 -10.02 18.07
N TYR A 127 18.34 -9.72 16.78
CA TYR A 127 19.02 -10.52 15.76
C TYR A 127 20.54 -10.32 15.80
N LEU A 128 20.98 -9.05 15.73
CA LEU A 128 22.41 -8.70 15.58
C LEU A 128 23.28 -9.14 16.76
N LYS A 129 22.74 -9.11 18.01
CA LYS A 129 23.45 -9.57 19.20
C LYS A 129 23.88 -11.05 19.14
N ARG A 130 23.35 -11.84 18.19
CA ARG A 130 23.73 -13.24 17.98
C ARG A 130 25.06 -13.37 17.24
N TYR A 131 25.52 -12.32 16.56
CA TYR A 131 26.66 -12.33 15.65
C TYR A 131 27.88 -11.56 16.14
N VAL A 132 27.76 -10.77 17.16
CA VAL A 132 28.86 -10.00 17.76
C VAL A 132 29.01 -10.32 19.25
N ALA A 133 30.26 -10.34 19.74
CA ALA A 133 30.57 -10.60 21.15
C ALA A 133 30.25 -9.39 22.01
N ASP A 134 30.49 -8.17 21.49
CA ASP A 134 30.22 -6.93 22.19
C ASP A 134 28.81 -6.42 21.88
N ARG A 135 27.98 -6.39 22.94
CA ARG A 135 26.59 -5.91 22.88
C ARG A 135 26.45 -4.44 22.47
N ASN A 136 27.47 -3.63 22.71
CA ASN A 136 27.47 -2.24 22.28
C ASN A 136 27.46 -2.13 20.74
N PHE A 137 28.17 -3.01 20.03
CA PHE A 137 28.10 -3.02 18.57
C PHE A 137 26.74 -3.51 18.06
N ALA A 138 26.09 -4.44 18.76
CA ALA A 138 24.71 -4.81 18.44
C ALA A 138 23.72 -3.64 18.67
N LEU A 139 23.93 -2.83 19.74
CA LEU A 139 23.17 -1.60 19.99
C LEU A 139 23.36 -0.61 18.82
N VAL A 140 24.60 -0.32 18.46
CA VAL A 140 24.93 0.52 17.30
C VAL A 140 24.23 0.01 16.03
N GLY A 141 24.24 -1.31 15.81
CA GLY A 141 23.57 -1.93 14.67
C GLY A 141 22.05 -1.74 14.71
N GLY A 142 21.41 -1.88 15.87
CA GLY A 142 19.98 -1.63 16.03
C GLY A 142 19.59 -0.19 15.64
N LEU A 143 20.37 0.79 16.08
CA LEU A 143 20.15 2.20 15.74
C LEU A 143 20.40 2.47 14.23
N LEU A 144 21.48 1.93 13.66
CA LEU A 144 21.76 2.04 12.23
C LEU A 144 20.63 1.47 11.37
N TYR A 145 20.00 0.39 11.79
CA TYR A 145 18.88 -0.20 11.09
C TYR A 145 17.62 0.67 11.17
N ALA A 146 17.24 1.06 12.39
CA ALA A 146 16.03 1.85 12.64
C ALA A 146 16.08 3.25 12.00
N PHE A 147 17.27 3.87 11.94
CA PHE A 147 17.46 5.20 11.33
C PHE A 147 18.19 5.14 9.98
N SER A 148 18.12 4.01 9.28
CA SER A 148 18.65 3.87 7.93
C SER A 148 17.88 4.73 6.92
N GLY A 149 18.48 4.95 5.77
CA GLY A 149 17.82 5.64 4.67
C GLY A 149 16.48 5.02 4.29
N PHE A 150 16.36 3.68 4.37
CA PHE A 150 15.10 2.97 4.10
C PHE A 150 13.98 3.41 5.07
N SER A 151 14.27 3.50 6.35
CA SER A 151 13.28 3.91 7.35
C SER A 151 12.79 5.33 7.12
N ILE A 152 13.72 6.24 6.81
CA ILE A 152 13.40 7.66 6.62
C ILE A 152 12.64 7.88 5.31
N TYR A 153 13.06 7.23 4.23
CA TYR A 153 12.32 7.24 2.96
C TYR A 153 10.86 6.79 3.14
N ASN A 154 10.67 5.70 3.88
CA ASN A 154 9.37 5.07 4.03
C ASN A 154 8.51 5.64 5.19
N VAL A 155 8.87 6.80 5.77
CA VAL A 155 7.93 7.58 6.58
C VAL A 155 6.68 7.96 5.76
N PHE A 156 6.84 8.14 4.46
CA PHE A 156 5.76 8.35 3.51
C PHE A 156 4.73 7.19 3.48
N PHE A 157 5.19 5.95 3.68
CA PHE A 157 4.39 4.73 3.77
C PHE A 157 4.42 4.20 5.19
N PHE A 158 3.60 4.73 6.05
CA PHE A 158 3.61 4.45 7.49
C PHE A 158 3.59 2.95 7.83
N HIS A 159 2.83 2.15 7.10
CA HIS A 159 2.72 0.70 7.30
C HIS A 159 3.97 -0.09 6.88
N PHE A 160 4.89 0.47 6.08
CA PHE A 160 6.13 -0.21 5.65
C PHE A 160 7.15 -0.40 6.78
N HIS A 161 7.02 0.32 7.89
CA HIS A 161 7.88 0.13 9.06
C HIS A 161 7.63 -1.21 9.78
N GLU A 162 6.43 -1.78 9.64
CA GLU A 162 6.07 -3.02 10.34
C GLU A 162 6.76 -4.26 9.78
N PRO A 163 6.82 -4.51 8.47
CA PRO A 163 7.68 -5.53 7.90
C PRO A 163 9.15 -5.41 8.31
N MET A 164 9.66 -4.16 8.45
CA MET A 164 11.00 -3.92 8.97
C MET A 164 11.18 -4.41 10.40
N ILE A 165 10.16 -4.29 11.25
CA ILE A 165 10.17 -4.77 12.63
C ILE A 165 10.12 -6.30 12.66
N MET A 166 9.28 -6.91 11.84
CA MET A 166 9.04 -8.36 11.83
C MET A 166 10.21 -9.15 11.24
N PHE A 167 10.88 -8.64 10.23
CA PHE A 167 11.94 -9.37 9.55
C PHE A 167 13.14 -9.76 10.42
N PRO A 168 13.75 -8.89 11.25
CA PRO A 168 14.81 -9.29 12.16
C PRO A 168 14.35 -10.34 13.18
N LEU A 169 13.09 -10.31 13.62
CA LEU A 169 12.50 -11.31 14.50
C LEU A 169 12.36 -12.66 13.80
N LEU A 170 11.94 -12.66 12.53
CA LEU A 170 11.84 -13.86 11.70
C LEU A 170 13.20 -14.54 11.54
N LEU A 171 14.25 -13.76 11.23
CA LEU A 171 15.62 -14.29 11.13
C LEU A 171 16.17 -14.75 12.50
N ALA A 172 15.89 -14.02 13.57
CA ALA A 172 16.31 -14.42 14.92
C ALA A 172 15.63 -15.73 15.36
N ALA A 173 14.37 -15.94 14.98
CA ALA A 173 13.63 -17.15 15.24
C ALA A 173 14.16 -18.34 14.40
N LEU A 174 14.45 -18.10 13.12
CA LEU A 174 15.11 -19.10 12.25
C LEU A 174 16.47 -19.53 12.83
N ASP A 175 17.31 -18.58 13.22
CA ASP A 175 18.59 -18.86 13.86
C ASP A 175 18.43 -19.62 15.17
N ALA A 176 17.45 -19.28 15.97
CA ALA A 176 17.14 -19.98 17.21
C ALA A 176 16.72 -21.43 16.94
N PHE A 177 15.97 -21.67 15.86
CA PHE A 177 15.63 -23.02 15.42
C PHE A 177 16.87 -23.80 14.94
N ILE A 178 17.69 -23.19 14.09
CA ILE A 178 18.84 -23.86 13.44
C ILE A 178 19.98 -24.12 14.42
N TYR A 179 20.37 -23.11 15.21
CA TYR A 179 21.59 -23.16 16.05
C TYR A 179 21.31 -23.51 17.50
N ASP A 180 20.18 -23.06 18.08
CA ASP A 180 19.85 -23.28 19.48
C ASP A 180 18.87 -24.46 19.68
N GLY A 181 18.34 -25.04 18.59
CA GLY A 181 17.36 -26.13 18.64
C GLY A 181 16.03 -25.72 19.29
N LYS A 182 15.74 -24.42 19.37
CA LYS A 182 14.45 -23.91 19.88
C LYS A 182 13.36 -24.18 18.87
N ARG A 183 12.26 -24.74 19.33
CA ARG A 183 11.08 -25.04 18.55
C ARG A 183 9.95 -24.07 18.87
N ILE A 184 8.96 -23.96 18.02
CA ILE A 184 7.75 -23.14 18.21
C ILE A 184 7.97 -21.66 17.82
N VAL A 185 9.13 -21.08 18.20
CA VAL A 185 9.39 -19.65 18.01
C VAL A 185 9.35 -19.24 16.54
N PHE A 186 9.77 -20.16 15.64
CA PHE A 186 9.76 -19.87 14.20
C PHE A 186 8.32 -19.89 13.64
N THR A 187 7.47 -20.82 14.09
CA THR A 187 6.03 -20.81 13.74
C THR A 187 5.37 -19.48 14.09
N LEU A 188 5.60 -18.97 15.32
CA LEU A 188 5.05 -17.69 15.75
C LEU A 188 5.60 -16.52 14.93
N ALA A 189 6.88 -16.54 14.56
CA ALA A 189 7.47 -15.50 13.73
C ALA A 189 6.93 -15.51 12.30
N VAL A 190 6.71 -16.70 11.71
CA VAL A 190 6.07 -16.85 10.39
C VAL A 190 4.64 -16.32 10.43
N PHE A 191 3.84 -16.75 11.43
CA PHE A 191 2.48 -16.24 11.62
C PHE A 191 2.45 -14.72 11.73
N SER A 192 3.24 -14.14 12.64
CA SER A 192 3.24 -12.70 12.87
C SER A 192 3.70 -11.90 11.63
N ALA A 193 4.74 -12.37 10.94
CA ALA A 193 5.23 -11.67 9.74
C ALA A 193 4.20 -11.70 8.59
N CYS A 194 3.49 -12.82 8.42
CA CYS A 194 2.47 -12.97 7.38
C CYS A 194 1.20 -12.16 7.70
N VAL A 195 0.70 -12.21 8.94
CA VAL A 195 -0.49 -11.45 9.37
C VAL A 195 -0.25 -9.95 9.28
N VAL A 196 0.92 -9.47 9.72
CA VAL A 196 1.25 -8.03 9.71
C VAL A 196 1.24 -7.48 8.29
N ASN A 197 1.85 -8.19 7.34
CA ASN A 197 1.75 -7.79 5.94
C ASN A 197 2.15 -8.95 5.00
N TYR A 198 1.16 -9.59 4.41
CA TYR A 198 1.34 -10.75 3.53
C TYR A 198 2.13 -10.43 2.26
N TYR A 199 2.01 -9.21 1.72
CA TYR A 199 2.74 -8.78 0.52
C TYR A 199 4.26 -8.77 0.77
N PHE A 200 4.71 -8.12 1.84
CA PHE A 200 6.13 -8.11 2.21
C PHE A 200 6.62 -9.49 2.67
N PHE A 201 5.73 -10.31 3.25
CA PHE A 201 6.06 -11.64 3.70
C PHE A 201 6.53 -12.55 2.55
N VAL A 202 5.96 -12.43 1.35
CA VAL A 202 6.44 -13.16 0.15
C VAL A 202 7.92 -12.86 -0.10
N GLY A 203 8.32 -11.60 -0.10
CA GLY A 203 9.72 -11.21 -0.22
C GLY A 203 10.59 -11.71 0.94
N GLN A 204 10.06 -11.73 2.16
CA GLN A 204 10.77 -12.27 3.33
C GLN A 204 10.98 -13.79 3.22
N VAL A 205 10.02 -14.55 2.69
CA VAL A 205 10.16 -15.98 2.41
C VAL A 205 11.28 -16.21 1.40
N LEU A 206 11.28 -15.49 0.29
CA LEU A 206 12.36 -15.58 -0.70
C LEU A 206 13.73 -15.28 -0.08
N PHE A 207 13.82 -14.23 0.72
CA PHE A 207 15.06 -13.89 1.43
C PHE A 207 15.49 -15.01 2.38
N VAL A 208 14.58 -15.57 3.16
CA VAL A 208 14.86 -16.69 4.09
C VAL A 208 15.38 -17.91 3.33
N ILE A 209 14.83 -18.22 2.16
CA ILE A 209 15.32 -19.30 1.29
C ILE A 209 16.76 -19.02 0.85
N ILE A 210 17.03 -17.82 0.31
CA ILE A 210 18.38 -17.41 -0.12
C ILE A 210 19.36 -17.46 1.06
N TYR A 211 18.98 -16.93 2.20
CA TYR A 211 19.77 -16.95 3.43
C TYR A 211 20.10 -18.38 3.86
N PHE A 212 19.10 -19.27 3.92
CA PHE A 212 19.26 -20.67 4.30
C PHE A 212 20.20 -21.41 3.33
N LEU A 213 20.06 -21.17 2.03
CA LEU A 213 20.95 -21.71 1.00
C LEU A 213 22.39 -21.23 1.21
N MET A 214 22.60 -19.92 1.46
CA MET A 214 23.93 -19.34 1.64
C MET A 214 24.65 -19.92 2.87
N ILE A 215 23.97 -20.08 4.02
CA ILE A 215 24.60 -20.68 5.22
C ILE A 215 24.88 -22.17 5.06
N THR A 216 24.07 -22.86 4.26
CA THR A 216 24.26 -24.30 3.96
C THR A 216 25.38 -24.50 2.97
N LEU A 217 25.41 -23.81 1.83
CA LEU A 217 26.45 -23.93 0.79
C LEU A 217 27.83 -23.49 1.31
N THR A 218 27.87 -22.56 2.24
CA THR A 218 29.14 -22.16 2.88
C THR A 218 29.56 -23.06 4.04
N LYS A 219 28.83 -24.17 4.28
CA LYS A 219 29.05 -25.10 5.37
C LYS A 219 29.06 -24.46 6.77
N THR A 220 28.44 -23.27 6.89
CA THR A 220 28.22 -22.59 8.18
C THR A 220 27.17 -23.34 9.01
N TYR A 221 26.19 -23.93 8.33
CA TYR A 221 25.22 -24.87 8.87
C TYR A 221 25.36 -26.23 8.20
N LYS A 222 25.37 -27.32 9.00
CA LYS A 222 25.33 -28.69 8.48
C LYS A 222 23.87 -29.11 8.28
N PHE A 223 23.50 -29.26 7.03
CA PHE A 223 22.16 -29.70 6.64
C PHE A 223 21.81 -31.04 7.24
N LYS A 224 20.60 -31.16 7.82
CA LYS A 224 20.02 -32.39 8.34
C LYS A 224 18.58 -32.48 7.87
N VAL A 225 18.21 -33.51 7.11
CA VAL A 225 16.86 -33.71 6.57
C VAL A 225 15.79 -33.62 7.66
N LYS A 226 15.99 -34.25 8.81
CA LYS A 226 15.07 -34.19 9.96
C LYS A 226 14.80 -32.75 10.41
N ASN A 227 15.82 -31.92 10.49
CA ASN A 227 15.65 -30.53 10.90
C ASN A 227 14.95 -29.71 9.82
N PHE A 228 15.20 -30.01 8.55
CA PHE A 228 14.51 -29.37 7.43
C PHE A 228 13.01 -29.69 7.42
N LEU A 229 12.63 -30.96 7.60
CA LEU A 229 11.23 -31.38 7.70
C LEU A 229 10.51 -30.73 8.88
N LEU A 230 11.18 -30.61 10.03
CA LEU A 230 10.62 -29.89 11.18
C LEU A 230 10.50 -28.38 10.94
N LEU A 231 11.45 -27.80 10.21
CA LEU A 231 11.38 -26.39 9.81
C LEU A 231 10.20 -26.15 8.86
N ALA A 232 10.04 -27.03 7.86
CA ALA A 232 8.90 -26.99 6.94
C ALA A 232 7.57 -27.13 7.67
N LEU A 233 7.48 -28.04 8.64
CA LEU A 233 6.28 -28.18 9.48
C LEU A 233 5.97 -26.89 10.23
N GLU A 234 6.98 -26.23 10.87
CA GLU A 234 6.77 -24.95 11.57
C GLU A 234 6.31 -23.83 10.62
N VAL A 235 6.83 -23.80 9.37
CA VAL A 235 6.38 -22.85 8.33
C VAL A 235 4.93 -23.12 7.95
N ILE A 236 4.58 -24.38 7.65
CA ILE A 236 3.23 -24.75 7.20
C ILE A 236 2.20 -24.41 8.28
N ILE A 237 2.45 -24.77 9.53
CA ILE A 237 1.54 -24.46 10.63
C ILE A 237 1.39 -22.94 10.80
N GLY A 238 2.50 -22.19 10.80
CA GLY A 238 2.46 -20.73 10.95
C GLY A 238 1.75 -20.04 9.78
N PHE A 239 1.97 -20.50 8.56
CA PHE A 239 1.32 -19.96 7.37
C PHE A 239 -0.18 -20.28 7.30
N LEU A 240 -0.57 -21.54 7.54
CA LEU A 240 -1.99 -21.92 7.54
C LEU A 240 -2.78 -21.23 8.65
N ALA A 241 -2.13 -20.90 9.76
CA ALA A 241 -2.78 -20.14 10.83
C ALA A 241 -3.17 -18.69 10.41
N THR A 242 -2.65 -18.18 9.30
CA THR A 242 -2.99 -16.85 8.75
C THR A 242 -4.15 -16.87 7.75
N ALA A 243 -4.72 -18.02 7.45
CA ALA A 243 -5.71 -18.18 6.39
C ALA A 243 -6.96 -17.32 6.57
N PHE A 244 -7.33 -16.97 7.80
CA PHE A 244 -8.48 -16.11 8.11
C PHE A 244 -8.38 -14.70 7.52
N ILE A 245 -7.17 -14.17 7.32
CA ILE A 245 -6.93 -12.87 6.69
C ILE A 245 -6.37 -13.02 5.28
N LEU A 246 -5.54 -14.04 5.06
CA LEU A 246 -4.84 -14.22 3.79
C LEU A 246 -5.78 -14.71 2.68
N LEU A 247 -6.71 -15.63 2.97
CA LEU A 247 -7.59 -16.17 1.94
C LEU A 247 -8.56 -15.12 1.38
N PRO A 248 -9.26 -14.30 2.20
CA PRO A 248 -10.03 -13.16 1.70
C PRO A 248 -9.19 -12.18 0.87
N ALA A 249 -8.00 -11.82 1.36
CA ALA A 249 -7.11 -10.90 0.66
C ALA A 249 -6.70 -11.43 -0.73
N VAL A 250 -6.37 -12.72 -0.84
CA VAL A 250 -6.01 -13.37 -2.11
C VAL A 250 -7.21 -13.43 -3.05
N LEU A 251 -8.39 -13.84 -2.57
CA LEU A 251 -9.60 -13.90 -3.38
C LEU A 251 -10.03 -12.53 -3.89
N GLY A 252 -9.88 -11.47 -3.08
CA GLY A 252 -10.16 -10.10 -3.50
C GLY A 252 -9.19 -9.54 -4.57
N LEU A 253 -8.01 -10.16 -4.72
CA LEU A 253 -7.00 -9.75 -5.71
C LEU A 253 -7.03 -10.61 -6.99
N ILE A 254 -7.67 -11.78 -6.98
CA ILE A 254 -7.78 -12.63 -8.16
C ILE A 254 -8.54 -11.89 -9.27
N GLY A 255 -7.96 -11.89 -10.47
CA GLY A 255 -8.53 -11.20 -11.63
C GLY A 255 -8.24 -9.70 -11.69
N ASN A 256 -7.45 -9.15 -10.76
CA ASN A 256 -7.01 -7.77 -10.85
C ASN A 256 -6.00 -7.61 -12.00
N PRO A 257 -6.28 -6.78 -13.04
CA PRO A 257 -5.41 -6.61 -14.19
C PRO A 257 -3.98 -6.17 -13.83
N ARG A 258 -3.81 -5.43 -12.74
CA ARG A 258 -2.50 -4.95 -12.27
C ARG A 258 -1.53 -6.06 -11.85
N LEU A 259 -2.02 -7.27 -11.57
CA LEU A 259 -1.19 -8.43 -11.25
C LEU A 259 -0.77 -9.24 -12.48
N ALA A 260 -1.29 -8.92 -13.65
CA ALA A 260 -1.05 -9.67 -14.89
C ALA A 260 0.24 -9.25 -15.63
N GLU A 261 0.87 -8.14 -15.26
CA GLU A 261 2.06 -7.61 -15.93
C GLU A 261 3.34 -8.32 -15.45
N LEU A 262 3.67 -9.43 -16.08
CA LEU A 262 4.92 -10.14 -15.85
C LEU A 262 6.05 -9.56 -16.72
N PRO A 263 7.31 -9.54 -16.22
CA PRO A 263 8.46 -9.16 -17.03
C PRO A 263 8.58 -10.05 -18.25
N ASN A 264 8.81 -9.46 -19.42
CA ASN A 264 8.99 -10.22 -20.66
C ASN A 264 10.20 -9.71 -21.47
N GLY A 265 10.71 -10.53 -22.38
CA GLY A 265 11.81 -10.17 -23.27
C GLY A 265 13.06 -9.69 -22.53
N TRP A 266 13.75 -8.69 -23.10
CA TRP A 266 14.98 -8.10 -22.53
C TRP A 266 14.73 -7.35 -21.22
N ASP A 267 13.52 -6.82 -21.00
CA ASP A 267 13.14 -6.12 -19.76
C ASP A 267 13.12 -7.06 -18.53
N SER A 268 13.16 -8.39 -18.76
CA SER A 268 13.39 -9.36 -17.69
C SER A 268 14.81 -9.35 -17.16
N LEU A 269 15.80 -8.98 -17.97
CA LEU A 269 17.23 -9.07 -17.64
C LEU A 269 17.90 -7.73 -17.39
N VAL A 270 17.46 -6.68 -18.11
CA VAL A 270 18.07 -5.34 -18.09
C VAL A 270 16.97 -4.31 -17.95
N TYR A 271 17.15 -3.35 -17.05
CA TYR A 271 16.20 -2.23 -16.93
C TYR A 271 16.21 -1.36 -18.19
N SER A 272 15.06 -1.08 -18.74
CA SER A 272 14.86 -0.18 -19.89
C SER A 272 15.44 1.22 -19.65
N GLN A 273 15.49 1.65 -18.40
CA GLN A 273 16.08 2.93 -17.98
C GLN A 273 17.40 2.70 -17.22
N PRO A 274 18.56 3.00 -17.83
CA PRO A 274 19.88 2.84 -17.19
C PRO A 274 20.04 3.61 -15.87
N GLN A 275 19.28 4.70 -15.69
CA GLN A 275 19.25 5.51 -14.48
C GLN A 275 18.92 4.70 -13.23
N LYS A 276 18.16 3.61 -13.34
CA LYS A 276 17.84 2.69 -12.23
C LYS A 276 19.10 2.08 -11.60
N TYR A 277 20.13 1.77 -12.39
CA TYR A 277 21.41 1.25 -11.87
C TYR A 277 22.16 2.30 -11.05
N TRP A 278 22.16 3.56 -11.50
CA TRP A 278 22.75 4.66 -10.75
C TRP A 278 22.00 4.91 -9.45
N LEU A 279 20.68 4.84 -9.47
CA LEU A 279 19.85 5.02 -8.28
C LEU A 279 20.15 3.95 -7.21
N ILE A 280 20.38 2.69 -7.60
CA ILE A 280 20.80 1.63 -6.68
C ILE A 280 22.14 1.99 -6.00
N ILE A 281 23.12 2.45 -6.77
CA ILE A 281 24.42 2.86 -6.23
C ILE A 281 24.26 4.07 -5.29
N LEU A 282 23.51 5.09 -5.72
CA LEU A 282 23.28 6.30 -4.93
C LEU A 282 22.58 5.98 -3.61
N SER A 283 21.60 5.09 -3.62
CA SER A 283 20.88 4.68 -2.40
C SER A 283 21.77 4.13 -1.30
N LEU A 284 22.96 3.62 -1.63
CA LEU A 284 23.94 3.07 -0.69
C LEU A 284 24.89 4.12 -0.12
N PHE A 285 25.18 5.18 -0.88
CA PHE A 285 26.24 6.15 -0.55
C PHE A 285 25.71 7.52 -0.12
N PHE A 286 24.47 7.84 -0.43
CA PHE A 286 23.85 9.13 -0.13
C PHE A 286 22.64 8.98 0.78
N PRO A 287 22.27 10.03 1.55
CA PRO A 287 21.02 10.07 2.31
C PRO A 287 19.81 9.71 1.46
N ALA A 288 18.73 9.28 2.11
CA ALA A 288 17.48 9.00 1.42
C ALA A 288 16.95 10.22 0.67
N ASP A 289 16.34 9.98 -0.48
CA ASP A 289 15.63 11.00 -1.24
C ASP A 289 14.14 11.01 -0.90
N MET A 290 13.40 11.96 -1.43
CA MET A 290 11.95 12.05 -1.25
C MET A 290 11.22 11.10 -2.21
N PRO A 291 10.25 10.28 -1.73
CA PRO A 291 9.55 9.30 -2.55
C PRO A 291 8.88 9.86 -3.82
N ALA A 292 8.15 10.96 -3.69
CA ALA A 292 7.39 11.54 -4.80
C ALA A 292 8.21 12.48 -5.69
N PHE A 293 9.32 13.01 -5.18
CA PHE A 293 10.12 14.03 -5.85
C PHE A 293 11.61 13.62 -5.90
N PRO A 294 11.96 12.55 -6.63
CA PRO A 294 13.35 12.10 -6.70
C PRO A 294 14.24 13.16 -7.35
N VAL A 295 15.38 13.45 -6.70
CA VAL A 295 16.37 14.40 -7.21
C VAL A 295 17.26 13.75 -8.25
N PHE A 296 17.66 12.48 -8.00
CA PHE A 296 18.70 11.83 -8.80
C PHE A 296 18.22 11.36 -10.17
N THR A 297 16.92 11.13 -10.35
CA THR A 297 16.36 10.57 -11.59
C THR A 297 14.96 11.13 -11.86
N PRO A 298 14.81 12.46 -12.07
CA PRO A 298 13.49 13.08 -12.13
C PRO A 298 12.60 12.59 -13.28
N GLY A 299 13.19 12.25 -14.42
CA GLY A 299 12.46 11.76 -15.61
C GLY A 299 12.27 10.26 -15.69
N SER A 300 12.60 9.48 -14.63
CA SER A 300 12.45 8.04 -14.64
C SER A 300 11.31 7.56 -13.73
N ASN A 301 10.71 6.39 -14.05
CA ASN A 301 9.72 5.73 -13.20
C ASN A 301 10.36 5.16 -11.91
N CYS A 302 10.95 6.06 -11.09
CA CYS A 302 11.59 5.74 -9.82
C CYS A 302 10.90 6.42 -8.63
N ARG A 303 9.78 7.08 -8.86
CA ARG A 303 8.93 7.61 -7.78
C ARG A 303 8.38 6.45 -6.93
N TRP A 304 8.26 6.66 -5.63
CA TRP A 304 7.71 5.69 -4.67
C TRP A 304 8.44 4.32 -4.62
N ALA A 305 9.67 4.27 -5.14
CA ALA A 305 10.40 3.03 -5.35
C ALA A 305 11.03 2.42 -4.09
N SER A 306 11.07 3.12 -2.96
CA SER A 306 11.75 2.71 -1.71
C SER A 306 13.24 2.39 -1.88
N VAL A 307 13.89 3.01 -2.86
CA VAL A 307 15.31 2.81 -3.18
C VAL A 307 16.17 3.63 -2.23
N ALA A 308 16.35 3.15 -1.01
CA ALA A 308 17.15 3.80 0.00
C ALA A 308 17.79 2.76 0.93
N ALA A 309 19.09 2.75 1.04
CA ALA A 309 19.84 1.79 1.86
C ALA A 309 21.02 2.42 2.62
N TRP A 310 21.12 3.75 2.61
CA TRP A 310 22.21 4.47 3.26
C TRP A 310 22.21 4.25 4.77
N LEU A 311 23.41 4.07 5.32
CA LEU A 311 23.64 3.93 6.76
C LEU A 311 24.22 5.25 7.31
N PRO A 312 23.51 5.96 8.19
CA PRO A 312 23.97 7.24 8.75
C PRO A 312 25.36 7.14 9.34
N LEU A 313 26.17 8.16 9.15
CA LEU A 313 27.59 8.30 9.56
C LEU A 313 28.53 7.37 8.78
N VAL A 314 28.20 6.11 8.59
CA VAL A 314 29.12 5.09 8.07
C VAL A 314 28.99 4.85 6.56
N GLY A 315 27.85 5.11 5.97
CA GLY A 315 27.58 4.76 4.57
C GLY A 315 27.99 3.31 4.27
N MET A 316 28.66 3.09 3.16
CA MET A 316 29.20 1.78 2.78
C MET A 316 30.59 1.47 3.37
N THR A 317 31.21 2.39 4.12
CA THR A 317 32.59 2.23 4.63
C THR A 317 32.74 0.97 5.50
N GLY A 318 31.77 0.69 6.37
CA GLY A 318 31.78 -0.52 7.21
C GLY A 318 31.65 -1.81 6.42
N VAL A 319 30.84 -1.83 5.37
CA VAL A 319 30.67 -2.97 4.47
C VAL A 319 31.96 -3.22 3.67
N ILE A 320 32.55 -2.17 3.09
CA ILE A 320 33.82 -2.26 2.36
C ILE A 320 34.92 -2.80 3.29
N ALA A 321 35.00 -2.33 4.54
CA ALA A 321 35.92 -2.79 5.55
C ALA A 321 35.70 -4.30 5.86
N TYR A 322 34.45 -4.74 5.98
CA TYR A 322 34.14 -6.15 6.19
C TYR A 322 34.57 -7.02 5.01
N PHE A 323 34.39 -6.57 3.78
CA PHE A 323 34.81 -7.30 2.58
C PHE A 323 36.33 -7.48 2.50
N GLN A 324 37.12 -6.56 3.06
CA GLN A 324 38.57 -6.68 3.08
C GLN A 324 39.07 -7.77 4.07
N VAL A 325 38.42 -7.90 5.23
CA VAL A 325 38.89 -8.76 6.32
C VAL A 325 38.39 -10.20 6.23
N CYS A 326 37.17 -10.39 5.77
CA CYS A 326 36.53 -11.70 5.74
C CYS A 326 36.63 -12.33 4.34
N ARG A 327 37.65 -13.18 4.10
CA ARG A 327 37.83 -13.83 2.78
C ARG A 327 36.76 -14.85 2.44
N LYS A 328 36.35 -15.72 3.40
CA LYS A 328 35.31 -16.76 3.22
C LYS A 328 34.18 -16.49 4.21
N SER A 329 33.07 -15.94 3.75
CA SER A 329 31.93 -15.62 4.58
C SER A 329 30.62 -15.80 3.81
N TRP A 330 29.63 -16.43 4.45
CA TRP A 330 28.29 -16.54 3.94
C TRP A 330 27.67 -15.16 3.70
N LEU A 331 27.93 -14.20 4.61
CA LEU A 331 27.38 -12.85 4.52
C LEU A 331 27.88 -12.09 3.28
N LYS A 332 29.17 -12.26 2.90
CA LYS A 332 29.69 -11.68 1.65
C LYS A 332 28.99 -12.23 0.42
N LYS A 333 28.78 -13.56 0.40
CA LYS A 333 28.10 -14.23 -0.72
C LYS A 333 26.63 -13.80 -0.78
N LEU A 334 25.97 -13.72 0.38
CA LEU A 334 24.59 -13.23 0.46
C LEU A 334 24.47 -11.80 -0.07
N LEU A 335 25.32 -10.88 0.38
CA LEU A 335 25.31 -9.48 -0.10
C LEU A 335 25.60 -9.40 -1.62
N ALA A 336 26.49 -10.23 -2.15
CA ALA A 336 26.72 -10.28 -3.60
C ALA A 336 25.49 -10.80 -4.36
N VAL A 337 24.82 -11.83 -3.85
CA VAL A 337 23.58 -12.36 -4.44
C VAL A 337 22.48 -11.28 -4.41
N LEU A 338 22.30 -10.59 -3.28
CA LEU A 338 21.31 -9.52 -3.15
C LEU A 338 21.59 -8.34 -4.12
N ALA A 339 22.88 -8.02 -4.36
CA ALA A 339 23.25 -7.01 -5.35
C ALA A 339 22.85 -7.45 -6.77
N VAL A 340 23.00 -8.75 -7.12
CA VAL A 340 22.51 -9.28 -8.40
C VAL A 340 20.98 -9.18 -8.47
N PHE A 341 20.28 -9.54 -7.40
CA PHE A 341 18.82 -9.41 -7.35
C PHE A 341 18.35 -7.95 -7.53
N ALA A 342 19.06 -6.98 -6.98
CA ALA A 342 18.73 -5.57 -7.18
C ALA A 342 18.96 -5.10 -8.63
N CYS A 343 19.97 -5.65 -9.32
CA CYS A 343 20.36 -5.22 -10.66
C CYS A 343 19.62 -5.93 -11.80
N VAL A 344 18.94 -7.05 -11.55
CA VAL A 344 18.25 -7.84 -12.59
C VAL A 344 16.74 -7.73 -12.38
N PRO A 345 15.97 -7.16 -13.34
CA PRO A 345 14.53 -6.85 -13.17
C PRO A 345 13.69 -8.04 -12.70
N VAL A 346 13.77 -9.19 -13.36
CA VAL A 346 12.99 -10.38 -12.97
C VAL A 346 13.33 -10.85 -11.56
N LEU A 347 14.60 -10.79 -11.14
CA LEU A 347 14.99 -11.18 -9.79
C LEU A 347 14.51 -10.17 -8.75
N ASN A 348 14.58 -8.88 -9.07
CA ASN A 348 14.06 -7.83 -8.20
C ASN A 348 12.53 -7.97 -8.01
N SER A 349 11.79 -8.22 -9.09
CA SER A 349 10.33 -8.35 -9.06
C SER A 349 9.85 -9.57 -8.26
N MET A 350 10.67 -10.64 -8.13
CA MET A 350 10.35 -11.80 -7.29
C MET A 350 10.08 -11.43 -5.82
N PHE A 351 10.67 -10.35 -5.30
CA PHE A 351 10.41 -9.87 -3.94
C PHE A 351 9.04 -9.18 -3.78
N GLN A 352 8.32 -8.94 -4.87
CA GLN A 352 7.08 -8.15 -4.91
C GLN A 352 6.06 -8.73 -5.92
N LEU A 353 5.84 -10.05 -5.80
CA LEU A 353 4.83 -10.79 -6.57
C LEU A 353 5.00 -10.69 -8.09
N MET A 354 6.25 -10.60 -8.57
CA MET A 354 6.61 -10.48 -9.98
C MET A 354 6.12 -9.19 -10.67
N ASN A 355 5.67 -8.18 -9.92
CA ASN A 355 5.29 -6.89 -10.49
C ASN A 355 6.53 -6.19 -11.07
N SER A 356 6.50 -5.83 -12.35
CA SER A 356 7.62 -5.25 -13.10
C SER A 356 7.32 -3.88 -13.72
N SER A 357 6.08 -3.44 -13.70
CA SER A 357 5.65 -2.16 -14.31
C SER A 357 6.41 -0.96 -13.73
N ILE A 358 6.71 -0.99 -12.43
CA ILE A 358 7.48 0.04 -11.73
C ILE A 358 8.67 -0.60 -11.01
N TYR A 359 9.83 0.10 -11.01
CA TYR A 359 10.96 -0.33 -10.21
C TYR A 359 10.69 -0.09 -8.73
N TYR A 360 10.51 -1.16 -7.97
CA TYR A 360 10.40 -1.11 -6.52
C TYR A 360 11.59 -1.82 -5.85
N ALA A 361 12.14 -1.20 -4.80
CA ALA A 361 13.14 -1.79 -3.92
C ALA A 361 12.60 -1.95 -2.48
N ARG A 362 11.31 -2.23 -2.35
CA ARG A 362 10.60 -2.37 -1.07
C ARG A 362 11.21 -3.43 -0.14
N TRP A 363 12.00 -4.35 -0.67
CA TRP A 363 12.73 -5.38 0.05
C TRP A 363 14.11 -4.93 0.60
N PHE A 364 14.58 -3.72 0.28
CA PHE A 364 15.93 -3.25 0.64
C PHE A 364 16.17 -3.23 2.14
N TYR A 365 15.16 -3.10 3.01
CA TYR A 365 15.33 -3.22 4.46
C TYR A 365 15.98 -4.55 4.88
N MET A 366 15.73 -5.64 4.15
CA MET A 366 16.36 -6.94 4.39
C MET A 366 17.85 -6.88 4.05
N GLY A 367 18.20 -6.26 2.94
CA GLY A 367 19.59 -5.96 2.57
C GLY A 367 20.27 -5.03 3.56
N VAL A 368 19.59 -3.96 4.00
CA VAL A 368 20.07 -3.01 5.02
C VAL A 368 20.45 -3.73 6.31
N LEU A 369 19.64 -4.68 6.79
CA LEU A 369 19.99 -5.48 7.97
C LEU A 369 21.31 -6.25 7.79
N MET A 370 21.55 -6.78 6.59
CA MET A 370 22.80 -7.49 6.27
C MET A 370 23.99 -6.52 6.10
N LEU A 371 23.79 -5.33 5.56
CA LEU A 371 24.81 -4.27 5.49
C LEU A 371 25.20 -3.80 6.90
N VAL A 372 24.22 -3.63 7.78
CA VAL A 372 24.44 -3.32 9.20
C VAL A 372 25.21 -4.42 9.88
N LEU A 373 24.83 -5.69 9.67
CA LEU A 373 25.55 -6.85 10.24
C LEU A 373 27.03 -6.87 9.77
N ALA A 374 27.30 -6.64 8.50
CA ALA A 374 28.65 -6.55 7.97
C ALA A 374 29.44 -5.42 8.64
N THR A 375 28.83 -4.25 8.79
CA THR A 375 29.42 -3.04 9.41
C THR A 375 29.80 -3.29 10.86
N ILE A 376 28.91 -3.82 11.70
CA ILE A 376 29.20 -4.06 13.11
C ILE A 376 30.25 -5.17 13.30
N LYS A 377 30.29 -6.17 12.42
CA LYS A 377 31.38 -7.18 12.41
C LYS A 377 32.72 -6.57 12.02
N ALA A 378 32.75 -5.58 11.13
CA ALA A 378 33.96 -4.82 10.80
C ALA A 378 34.44 -3.98 12.01
N PHE A 379 33.54 -3.39 12.78
CA PHE A 379 33.88 -2.65 14.01
C PHE A 379 34.51 -3.56 15.07
N GLU A 380 33.98 -4.76 15.24
CA GLU A 380 34.49 -5.71 16.20
C GLU A 380 35.88 -6.27 15.83
N ASN A 381 36.19 -6.31 14.54
CA ASN A 381 37.44 -6.90 14.06
C ASN A 381 38.62 -5.92 14.15
N ARG A 382 39.60 -6.28 14.99
CA ARG A 382 40.81 -5.45 15.18
C ARG A 382 41.70 -5.34 13.94
N LYS A 383 41.68 -6.32 13.02
CA LYS A 383 42.48 -6.37 11.80
C LYS A 383 41.93 -5.52 10.64
N THR A 384 40.85 -4.80 10.86
CA THR A 384 40.21 -3.96 9.84
C THR A 384 41.10 -2.79 9.47
N ASP A 385 41.42 -2.65 8.19
CA ASP A 385 42.12 -1.50 7.63
C ASP A 385 41.10 -0.41 7.25
N TRP A 386 40.86 0.46 8.21
CA TRP A 386 39.89 1.54 8.01
C TRP A 386 40.39 2.61 7.04
N ASN A 387 41.68 2.85 6.95
CA ASN A 387 42.21 3.85 6.01
C ASN A 387 41.92 3.45 4.56
N ARG A 388 42.10 2.17 4.26
CA ARG A 388 41.78 1.64 2.93
C ARG A 388 40.27 1.66 2.66
N ALA A 389 39.44 1.28 3.64
CA ALA A 389 37.98 1.30 3.49
C ALA A 389 37.45 2.72 3.27
N ILE A 390 37.96 3.69 4.03
CA ILE A 390 37.58 5.11 3.91
C ILE A 390 37.99 5.65 2.52
N ARG A 391 39.21 5.35 2.04
CA ARG A 391 39.64 5.79 0.71
C ARG A 391 38.76 5.28 -0.40
N TRP A 392 38.35 4.00 -0.35
CA TRP A 392 37.43 3.42 -1.32
C TRP A 392 36.03 4.06 -1.22
N SER A 393 35.51 4.19 -0.01
CA SER A 393 34.20 4.82 0.19
C SER A 393 34.18 6.27 -0.31
N ALA A 394 35.21 7.06 0.05
CA ALA A 394 35.34 8.43 -0.41
C ALA A 394 35.48 8.51 -1.94
N GLY A 395 36.31 7.66 -2.52
CA GLY A 395 36.50 7.63 -3.97
C GLY A 395 35.23 7.31 -4.74
N ILE A 396 34.45 6.32 -4.26
CA ILE A 396 33.17 5.96 -4.87
C ILE A 396 32.14 7.10 -4.68
N THR A 397 32.04 7.66 -3.48
CA THR A 397 31.12 8.79 -3.20
C THR A 397 31.42 9.99 -4.09
N VAL A 398 32.69 10.42 -4.15
CA VAL A 398 33.11 11.55 -5.00
C VAL A 398 32.94 11.22 -6.48
N GLY A 399 33.33 10.01 -6.91
CA GLY A 399 33.16 9.58 -8.31
C GLY A 399 31.70 9.56 -8.73
N ALA A 400 30.82 8.99 -7.91
CA ALA A 400 29.36 9.00 -8.16
C ALA A 400 28.81 10.44 -8.18
N THR A 401 29.24 11.29 -7.24
CA THR A 401 28.87 12.72 -7.22
C THR A 401 29.19 13.41 -8.53
N LEU A 402 30.41 13.25 -9.01
CA LEU A 402 30.86 13.91 -10.24
C LEU A 402 30.19 13.35 -11.49
N LEU A 403 30.11 12.01 -11.59
CA LEU A 403 29.48 11.36 -12.75
C LEU A 403 28.01 11.75 -12.89
N ILE A 404 27.26 11.75 -11.80
CA ILE A 404 25.82 12.01 -11.84
C ILE A 404 25.54 13.52 -11.80
N GLY A 405 26.26 14.26 -10.94
CA GLY A 405 26.09 15.70 -10.82
C GLY A 405 26.49 16.49 -12.05
N LEU A 406 27.35 15.92 -12.90
CA LEU A 406 27.82 16.55 -14.14
C LEU A 406 27.28 15.89 -15.41
N MET A 407 26.39 14.88 -15.27
CA MET A 407 25.81 14.19 -16.43
C MET A 407 24.79 15.09 -17.11
N PRO A 408 24.91 15.35 -18.44
CA PRO A 408 23.90 16.09 -19.18
C PRO A 408 22.65 15.22 -19.35
N VAL A 409 21.47 15.80 -19.14
CA VAL A 409 20.16 15.17 -19.44
C VAL A 409 19.33 16.15 -20.24
N SER A 410 18.66 15.63 -21.25
CA SER A 410 17.52 16.29 -21.89
C SER A 410 16.24 15.83 -21.19
N TYR A 411 15.37 16.76 -20.87
CA TYR A 411 14.03 16.46 -20.39
C TYR A 411 13.01 17.20 -21.28
N THR A 412 11.84 16.59 -21.41
CA THR A 412 10.72 17.24 -22.09
C THR A 412 9.99 18.08 -21.03
N ASP A 413 9.83 19.36 -21.28
CA ASP A 413 9.04 20.25 -20.45
C ASP A 413 7.57 19.86 -20.61
N GLU A 414 6.90 19.53 -19.52
CA GLU A 414 5.51 19.06 -19.54
C GLU A 414 4.52 20.16 -19.97
N GLU A 415 4.87 21.44 -19.82
CA GLU A 415 4.00 22.57 -20.21
C GLU A 415 4.19 22.98 -21.67
N SER A 416 5.42 22.99 -22.17
CA SER A 416 5.70 23.41 -23.55
C SER A 416 5.82 22.28 -24.56
N GLY A 417 6.03 21.04 -24.12
CA GLY A 417 6.34 19.89 -24.96
C GLY A 417 7.74 19.94 -25.60
N ASP A 418 8.53 20.97 -25.28
CA ASP A 418 9.86 21.15 -25.85
C ASP A 418 10.93 20.34 -25.09
N ILE A 419 11.86 19.77 -25.84
CA ILE A 419 13.03 19.11 -25.28
C ILE A 419 14.02 20.18 -24.82
N GLN A 420 14.10 20.39 -23.51
CA GLN A 420 15.14 21.26 -22.92
C GLN A 420 16.41 20.47 -22.69
N ASN A 421 17.49 20.89 -23.33
CA ASN A 421 18.82 20.36 -23.06
C ASN A 421 19.41 21.10 -21.85
N THR A 422 19.35 20.51 -20.67
CA THR A 422 20.15 21.01 -19.56
C THR A 422 21.60 20.68 -19.78
N VAL A 423 22.42 21.72 -19.81
CA VAL A 423 23.84 21.63 -20.18
C VAL A 423 24.63 20.79 -19.18
N ILE A 424 24.31 20.81 -17.88
CA ILE A 424 25.00 20.00 -16.85
C ILE A 424 24.08 19.84 -15.65
N GLY A 425 23.86 18.59 -15.23
CA GLY A 425 23.14 18.27 -13.99
C GLY A 425 21.70 17.85 -14.20
N THR A 426 21.46 16.57 -13.96
CA THR A 426 20.20 15.84 -14.20
C THR A 426 19.17 16.00 -13.09
N GLN A 427 19.24 17.07 -12.31
CA GLN A 427 18.48 17.15 -11.08
C GLN A 427 17.29 18.09 -11.25
N ALA A 428 16.10 17.62 -10.88
CA ALA A 428 14.92 18.47 -10.78
C ALA A 428 15.11 19.63 -9.79
N THR A 429 15.99 19.46 -8.78
CA THR A 429 16.36 20.48 -7.79
C THR A 429 17.86 20.42 -7.52
N PHE A 430 18.61 21.31 -8.16
CA PHE A 430 20.06 21.38 -8.08
C PHE A 430 20.57 21.57 -6.63
N GLU A 431 19.96 22.46 -5.88
CA GLU A 431 20.31 22.77 -4.50
C GLU A 431 20.17 21.55 -3.59
N ARG A 432 19.08 20.79 -3.72
CA ARG A 432 18.82 19.59 -2.90
C ARG A 432 19.82 18.49 -3.19
N TYR A 433 20.20 18.31 -4.47
CA TYR A 433 21.23 17.35 -4.84
C TYR A 433 22.55 17.63 -4.14
N TRP A 434 23.08 18.85 -4.29
CA TRP A 434 24.37 19.23 -3.71
C TRP A 434 24.34 19.22 -2.18
N LEU A 435 23.18 19.48 -1.59
CA LEU A 435 23.02 19.36 -0.14
C LEU A 435 23.11 17.89 0.30
N TYR A 436 22.54 16.94 -0.43
CA TYR A 436 22.71 15.51 -0.14
C TYR A 436 24.18 15.07 -0.30
N VAL A 437 24.86 15.56 -1.31
CA VAL A 437 26.30 15.35 -1.48
C VAL A 437 27.07 15.88 -0.28
N LEU A 438 26.81 17.12 0.13
CA LEU A 438 27.44 17.74 1.30
C LEU A 438 27.20 16.92 2.57
N MET A 439 25.96 16.48 2.81
CA MET A 439 25.60 15.63 3.94
C MET A 439 26.37 14.31 3.95
N ALA A 440 26.48 13.65 2.79
CA ALA A 440 27.23 12.40 2.66
C ALA A 440 28.72 12.61 2.95
N LEU A 441 29.34 13.68 2.43
CA LEU A 441 30.75 14.00 2.65
C LEU A 441 31.04 14.42 4.09
N LEU A 442 30.18 15.24 4.70
CA LEU A 442 30.30 15.62 6.11
C LEU A 442 30.13 14.41 7.04
N SER A 443 29.20 13.54 6.73
CA SER A 443 29.00 12.26 7.42
C SER A 443 30.27 11.40 7.38
N LEU A 444 30.87 11.25 6.20
CA LEU A 444 32.11 10.50 6.02
C LEU A 444 33.28 11.17 6.78
N LEU A 445 33.38 12.49 6.75
CA LEU A 445 34.39 13.24 7.49
C LEU A 445 34.25 13.02 9.01
N ALA A 446 33.03 13.12 9.54
CA ALA A 446 32.75 12.85 10.95
C ALA A 446 33.14 11.41 11.32
N PHE A 447 32.84 10.42 10.47
CA PHE A 447 33.27 9.05 10.67
C PHE A 447 34.79 8.89 10.71
N VAL A 448 35.51 9.56 9.79
CA VAL A 448 36.98 9.57 9.75
C VAL A 448 37.56 10.11 11.06
N LEU A 449 37.01 11.22 11.56
CA LEU A 449 37.46 11.84 12.82
C LEU A 449 37.22 10.90 14.00
N ILE A 450 36.06 10.24 14.06
CA ILE A 450 35.75 9.27 15.14
C ILE A 450 36.71 8.06 15.08
N ILE A 451 36.95 7.50 13.91
CA ILE A 451 37.90 6.37 13.73
C ILE A 451 39.32 6.78 14.13
N LYS A 452 39.84 7.91 13.66
CA LYS A 452 41.21 8.35 13.94
C LYS A 452 41.43 8.67 15.41
N LYS A 453 40.47 9.35 16.05
CA LYS A 453 40.65 9.88 17.41
C LYS A 453 40.27 8.88 18.51
N PHE A 454 39.23 8.08 18.35
CA PHE A 454 38.64 7.33 19.45
C PHE A 454 38.77 5.81 19.37
N ARG A 455 39.15 5.24 18.22
CA ARG A 455 39.19 3.78 18.02
C ARG A 455 40.08 3.02 19.04
N ARG A 456 41.10 3.65 19.57
CA ARG A 456 41.99 3.00 20.54
C ARG A 456 41.28 2.65 21.86
N ASN A 457 40.36 3.48 22.33
CA ASN A 457 39.53 3.24 23.50
C ASN A 457 38.15 2.71 23.08
N LYS A 458 37.91 1.43 23.29
CA LYS A 458 36.67 0.75 22.83
C LYS A 458 35.41 1.36 23.40
N LYS A 459 35.41 1.75 24.70
CA LYS A 459 34.24 2.36 25.39
C LYS A 459 33.92 3.73 24.78
N THR A 460 34.92 4.60 24.68
CA THR A 460 34.77 5.93 24.07
C THR A 460 34.41 5.83 22.60
N PHE A 461 35.00 4.88 21.87
CA PHE A 461 34.69 4.65 20.45
C PHE A 461 33.23 4.28 20.23
N THR A 462 32.66 3.33 20.99
CA THR A 462 31.25 2.97 20.84
C THR A 462 30.30 4.10 21.24
N VAL A 463 30.64 4.90 22.25
CA VAL A 463 29.85 6.09 22.61
C VAL A 463 29.89 7.13 21.48
N MET A 464 31.08 7.43 20.95
CA MET A 464 31.23 8.42 19.86
C MET A 464 30.58 7.94 18.54
N LEU A 465 30.61 6.63 18.25
CA LEU A 465 29.85 6.07 17.14
C LEU A 465 28.35 6.26 17.33
N THR A 466 27.82 5.94 18.53
CA THR A 466 26.40 6.10 18.82
C THR A 466 25.99 7.56 18.69
N VAL A 467 26.71 8.49 19.32
CA VAL A 467 26.42 9.93 19.20
C VAL A 467 26.52 10.40 17.77
N GLY A 468 27.58 10.01 17.04
CA GLY A 468 27.75 10.39 15.63
C GLY A 468 26.63 9.86 14.73
N ILE A 469 26.21 8.60 14.89
CA ILE A 469 25.08 8.02 14.15
C ILE A 469 23.81 8.81 14.42
N LEU A 470 23.48 9.05 15.68
CA LEU A 470 22.25 9.75 16.05
C LEU A 470 22.28 11.21 15.58
N SER A 471 23.40 11.91 15.70
CA SER A 471 23.52 13.30 15.21
C SER A 471 23.35 13.40 13.70
N VAL A 472 24.03 12.50 12.94
CA VAL A 472 23.90 12.48 11.47
C VAL A 472 22.49 12.06 11.08
N SER A 473 21.91 11.05 11.76
CA SER A 473 20.53 10.61 11.49
C SER A 473 19.54 11.75 11.72
N LEU A 474 19.61 12.43 12.87
CA LEU A 474 18.72 13.55 13.19
C LEU A 474 18.85 14.66 12.15
N PHE A 475 20.08 15.07 11.81
CA PHE A 475 20.31 16.16 10.86
C PHE A 475 19.76 15.84 9.46
N THR A 476 20.11 14.66 8.90
CA THR A 476 19.69 14.27 7.55
C THR A 476 18.20 13.97 7.50
N SER A 477 17.67 13.28 8.50
CA SER A 477 16.24 12.94 8.57
C SER A 477 15.36 14.16 8.79
N TYR A 478 15.78 15.07 9.68
CA TYR A 478 15.06 16.33 9.91
C TYR A 478 14.94 17.14 8.62
N PHE A 479 16.03 17.24 7.84
CA PHE A 479 16.00 17.94 6.56
C PHE A 479 15.00 17.31 5.58
N ILE A 480 15.02 15.98 5.42
CA ILE A 480 14.13 15.26 4.51
C ILE A 480 12.66 15.41 4.95
N ILE A 481 12.40 15.21 6.25
CA ILE A 481 11.05 15.33 6.80
C ILE A 481 10.54 16.78 6.69
N ALA A 482 11.39 17.77 7.00
CA ALA A 482 11.02 19.18 6.88
C ALA A 482 10.72 19.55 5.41
N THR A 483 11.56 19.10 4.47
CA THR A 483 11.32 19.33 3.05
C THR A 483 9.97 18.76 2.62
N GLY A 484 9.65 17.52 3.01
CA GLY A 484 8.35 16.90 2.71
C GLY A 484 7.18 17.61 3.39
N TYR A 485 7.33 17.95 4.66
CA TYR A 485 6.29 18.65 5.45
C TYR A 485 5.92 20.01 4.83
N PHE A 486 6.92 20.79 4.40
CA PHE A 486 6.70 22.13 3.85
C PHE A 486 6.44 22.16 2.33
N SER A 487 6.73 21.07 1.60
CA SER A 487 6.46 20.97 0.17
C SER A 487 5.00 20.73 -0.17
N SER A 488 4.17 20.34 0.80
CA SER A 488 2.82 19.88 0.55
C SER A 488 1.79 20.96 0.86
N SER A 489 1.06 21.40 -0.16
CA SER A 489 -0.16 22.21 0.02
C SER A 489 -1.27 21.42 0.75
N SER A 490 -1.31 20.11 0.58
CA SER A 490 -2.33 19.24 1.20
C SER A 490 -2.25 19.21 2.74
N THR A 491 -1.09 19.49 3.35
CA THR A 491 -0.93 19.49 4.81
C THR A 491 -1.85 20.49 5.49
N ASN A 492 -1.88 21.74 5.01
CA ASN A 492 -2.75 22.78 5.60
C ASN A 492 -4.22 22.47 5.33
N THR A 493 -4.56 22.01 4.12
CA THR A 493 -5.93 21.62 3.77
C THR A 493 -6.45 20.52 4.67
N ILE A 494 -5.67 19.45 4.87
CA ILE A 494 -6.07 18.34 5.74
C ILE A 494 -6.29 18.81 7.18
N LYS A 495 -5.37 19.61 7.71
CA LYS A 495 -5.49 20.13 9.07
C LYS A 495 -6.69 21.03 9.25
N GLU A 496 -6.81 22.05 8.41
CA GLU A 496 -7.76 23.16 8.61
C GLU A 496 -9.16 22.83 8.10
N ASP A 497 -9.26 22.14 6.99
CA ASP A 497 -10.50 21.96 6.26
C ASP A 497 -11.09 20.56 6.40
N ILE A 498 -10.27 19.56 6.71
CA ILE A 498 -10.74 18.18 6.84
C ILE A 498 -10.84 17.78 8.31
N ILE A 499 -9.74 17.78 9.08
CA ILE A 499 -9.75 17.29 10.46
C ILE A 499 -10.51 18.26 11.39
N ASN A 500 -10.19 19.56 11.33
CA ASN A 500 -10.77 20.55 12.22
C ASN A 500 -12.24 20.91 11.90
N ARG A 501 -12.73 20.53 10.70
CA ARG A 501 -14.08 20.89 10.22
C ARG A 501 -14.91 19.67 9.82
N ARG A 502 -14.58 18.51 10.37
CA ARG A 502 -15.28 17.26 10.09
C ARG A 502 -16.80 17.36 10.21
N ASP A 503 -17.30 18.04 11.22
CA ASP A 503 -18.75 18.17 11.49
C ASP A 503 -19.39 19.36 10.77
N GLY A 504 -18.65 20.01 9.88
CA GLY A 504 -19.11 21.23 9.18
C GLY A 504 -20.10 21.02 8.04
N ILE A 505 -20.33 19.76 7.62
CA ILE A 505 -21.25 19.43 6.53
C ILE A 505 -22.59 18.94 7.09
N THR A 506 -23.66 19.69 6.84
CA THR A 506 -25.01 19.36 7.32
C THR A 506 -25.98 19.27 6.15
N ILE A 507 -26.13 18.09 5.56
CA ILE A 507 -27.09 17.76 4.51
C ILE A 507 -27.89 16.56 4.99
N ALA A 508 -29.21 16.65 5.01
CA ALA A 508 -30.08 15.71 5.73
C ALA A 508 -30.02 14.26 5.23
N ASP A 509 -29.68 14.02 3.96
CA ASP A 509 -29.66 12.70 3.34
C ASP A 509 -28.26 12.30 2.83
N ILE A 510 -27.22 12.96 3.30
CA ILE A 510 -25.83 12.76 2.82
C ILE A 510 -25.35 11.31 3.02
N ASP A 511 -25.80 10.66 4.08
CA ASP A 511 -25.36 9.31 4.45
C ASP A 511 -25.96 8.21 3.54
N ASN A 512 -27.04 8.53 2.81
CA ASN A 512 -27.77 7.57 1.97
C ASN A 512 -27.57 7.80 0.46
N VAL A 513 -26.72 8.75 0.07
CA VAL A 513 -26.48 9.09 -1.33
C VAL A 513 -24.99 9.25 -1.59
N ARG A 514 -24.57 9.02 -2.83
CA ARG A 514 -23.19 9.29 -3.22
C ARG A 514 -22.96 10.75 -3.56
N SER A 515 -21.74 11.17 -3.34
CA SER A 515 -21.26 12.52 -3.64
C SER A 515 -20.01 12.45 -4.53
N ASP A 516 -19.73 13.53 -5.25
CA ASP A 516 -18.51 13.75 -6.01
C ASP A 516 -17.70 14.87 -5.31
N PHE A 517 -16.45 14.58 -4.93
CA PHE A 517 -15.54 15.54 -4.28
C PHE A 517 -14.53 16.05 -5.31
N TYR A 518 -14.88 17.16 -5.93
CA TYR A 518 -14.13 17.76 -7.03
C TYR A 518 -13.01 18.66 -6.53
N GLU A 519 -11.81 18.54 -7.13
CA GLU A 519 -10.62 19.38 -6.85
C GLU A 519 -10.24 19.50 -5.36
N CYS A 520 -10.43 18.43 -4.59
CA CYS A 520 -10.04 18.40 -3.18
C CYS A 520 -8.98 17.32 -2.90
N VAL A 521 -8.50 17.31 -1.66
CA VAL A 521 -7.57 16.28 -1.19
C VAL A 521 -8.23 14.92 -1.25
N ASP A 522 -7.54 13.93 -1.82
CA ASP A 522 -8.03 12.57 -1.92
C ASP A 522 -8.48 12.00 -0.58
N ASN A 523 -9.50 11.16 -0.62
CA ASN A 523 -10.08 10.50 0.54
C ASN A 523 -10.69 11.43 1.59
N THR A 524 -10.99 12.71 1.27
CA THR A 524 -11.74 13.60 2.15
C THR A 524 -13.10 13.02 2.49
N ALA A 525 -13.85 12.52 1.50
CA ALA A 525 -15.13 11.86 1.69
C ALA A 525 -15.00 10.65 2.62
N MET A 526 -13.97 9.81 2.42
CA MET A 526 -13.68 8.64 3.26
C MET A 526 -13.42 9.03 4.72
N PHE A 527 -12.64 10.10 4.96
CA PHE A 527 -12.36 10.60 6.30
C PHE A 527 -13.64 11.11 6.99
N TRP A 528 -14.53 11.75 6.24
CA TRP A 528 -15.84 12.21 6.73
C TRP A 528 -16.92 11.11 6.73
N GLN A 529 -16.59 9.91 6.28
CA GLN A 529 -17.51 8.77 6.14
C GLN A 529 -18.69 9.03 5.21
N ILE A 530 -18.53 9.96 4.26
CA ILE A 530 -19.51 10.27 3.22
C ILE A 530 -19.26 9.32 2.04
N GLN A 531 -20.32 8.74 1.50
CA GLN A 531 -20.22 7.93 0.30
C GLN A 531 -19.82 8.78 -0.91
N SER A 532 -18.84 8.30 -1.67
CA SER A 532 -18.30 9.07 -2.80
C SER A 532 -17.99 8.17 -4.00
N ILE A 533 -18.00 8.77 -5.18
CA ILE A 533 -17.47 8.17 -6.40
C ILE A 533 -15.94 8.36 -6.54
N ASN A 534 -15.34 9.15 -5.63
CA ASN A 534 -13.91 9.42 -5.59
C ASN A 534 -13.23 8.56 -4.52
N CYS A 535 -12.09 7.98 -4.88
CA CYS A 535 -11.30 7.19 -3.95
C CYS A 535 -9.82 7.20 -4.36
N PHE A 536 -8.92 7.13 -3.39
CA PHE A 536 -7.49 6.90 -3.61
C PHE A 536 -7.03 5.72 -2.77
N GLN A 537 -6.99 4.53 -3.40
CA GLN A 537 -6.65 3.27 -2.75
C GLN A 537 -6.02 2.29 -3.74
N SER A 538 -4.97 1.56 -3.31
CA SER A 538 -4.29 0.60 -4.18
C SER A 538 -4.98 -0.77 -4.26
N SER A 539 -5.74 -1.16 -3.23
CA SER A 539 -6.50 -2.42 -3.19
C SER A 539 -7.92 -2.19 -3.73
N VAL A 540 -8.09 -2.34 -5.04
CA VAL A 540 -9.35 -2.08 -5.76
C VAL A 540 -10.01 -3.39 -6.13
N SER A 541 -11.35 -3.49 -5.99
CA SER A 541 -12.08 -4.69 -6.41
C SER A 541 -11.99 -4.89 -7.93
N THR A 542 -11.92 -6.15 -8.35
CA THR A 542 -11.86 -6.53 -9.77
C THR A 542 -13.05 -5.98 -10.56
N SER A 543 -14.25 -5.96 -9.98
CA SER A 543 -15.47 -5.45 -10.61
C SER A 543 -15.39 -3.95 -10.94
N ILE A 544 -14.85 -3.14 -10.02
CA ILE A 544 -14.62 -1.71 -10.26
C ILE A 544 -13.59 -1.50 -11.37
N MET A 545 -12.48 -2.28 -11.36
CA MET A 545 -11.46 -2.20 -12.40
C MET A 545 -12.04 -2.53 -13.79
N GLN A 546 -12.82 -3.60 -13.91
CA GLN A 546 -13.44 -4.01 -15.16
C GLN A 546 -14.46 -2.98 -15.67
N PHE A 547 -15.24 -2.39 -14.77
CA PHE A 547 -16.18 -1.34 -15.13
C PHE A 547 -15.51 -0.11 -15.73
N TYR A 548 -14.47 0.42 -15.06
CA TYR A 548 -13.76 1.59 -15.59
C TYR A 548 -12.99 1.29 -16.87
N ASP A 549 -12.40 0.09 -16.99
CA ASP A 549 -11.71 -0.36 -18.19
C ASP A 549 -12.67 -0.40 -19.40
N ALA A 550 -13.88 -0.95 -19.22
CA ALA A 550 -14.92 -0.98 -20.26
C ALA A 550 -15.33 0.41 -20.73
N LEU A 551 -15.23 1.44 -19.88
CA LEU A 551 -15.46 2.84 -20.23
C LEU A 551 -14.25 3.51 -20.90
N GLY A 552 -13.11 2.84 -20.98
CA GLY A 552 -11.85 3.44 -21.41
C GLY A 552 -11.24 4.41 -20.40
N ILE A 553 -11.62 4.30 -19.13
CA ILE A 553 -11.12 5.15 -18.02
C ILE A 553 -10.04 4.37 -17.27
N THR A 554 -8.85 4.94 -17.16
CA THR A 554 -7.79 4.34 -16.36
C THR A 554 -8.14 4.42 -14.87
N ARG A 555 -8.31 3.25 -14.23
CA ARG A 555 -8.49 3.10 -12.79
C ARG A 555 -7.31 2.34 -12.22
N ASP A 556 -6.32 3.06 -11.69
CA ASP A 556 -5.18 2.44 -11.00
C ASP A 556 -5.30 2.54 -9.48
N VAL A 557 -4.80 3.60 -8.86
CA VAL A 557 -4.95 3.90 -7.42
C VAL A 557 -6.01 4.95 -7.14
N ALA A 558 -6.37 5.76 -8.13
CA ALA A 558 -7.31 6.86 -7.98
C ALA A 558 -8.59 6.66 -8.80
N SER A 559 -9.75 6.88 -8.19
CA SER A 559 -11.03 7.09 -8.86
C SER A 559 -11.33 8.58 -8.82
N ARG A 560 -11.20 9.23 -9.95
CA ARG A 560 -11.51 10.66 -10.15
C ARG A 560 -12.13 10.81 -11.54
N PRO A 561 -13.40 10.41 -11.73
CA PRO A 561 -14.03 10.48 -13.05
C PRO A 561 -14.03 11.90 -13.58
N ASP A 562 -13.54 12.10 -14.80
CA ASP A 562 -13.48 13.39 -15.45
C ASP A 562 -14.87 14.02 -15.59
N LEU A 563 -14.95 15.35 -15.70
CA LEU A 563 -16.23 16.04 -15.89
C LEU A 563 -16.88 15.68 -17.23
N ASP A 564 -16.09 15.33 -18.24
CA ASP A 564 -16.57 14.94 -19.55
C ASP A 564 -17.41 13.65 -19.53
N VAL A 565 -17.16 12.75 -18.54
CA VAL A 565 -17.97 11.55 -18.35
C VAL A 565 -19.14 11.80 -17.39
N TYR A 566 -19.87 12.89 -17.62
CA TYR A 566 -20.93 13.38 -16.72
C TYR A 566 -22.07 12.37 -16.50
N GLY A 567 -22.35 11.49 -17.48
CA GLY A 567 -23.38 10.46 -17.38
C GLY A 567 -23.15 9.45 -16.25
N LEU A 568 -21.91 9.31 -15.78
CA LEU A 568 -21.59 8.46 -14.62
C LEU A 568 -22.27 8.94 -13.32
N ARG A 569 -22.43 10.26 -13.13
CA ARG A 569 -22.98 10.77 -11.87
C ARG A 569 -24.41 10.28 -11.60
N PRO A 570 -25.38 10.46 -12.51
CA PRO A 570 -26.71 9.88 -12.32
C PRO A 570 -26.68 8.34 -12.36
N PHE A 571 -25.89 7.71 -13.24
CA PHE A 571 -25.77 6.25 -13.30
C PHE A 571 -25.32 5.64 -11.96
N LEU A 572 -24.37 6.26 -11.29
CA LEU A 572 -23.84 5.85 -9.99
C LEU A 572 -24.66 6.39 -8.80
N SER A 573 -25.83 6.96 -9.03
CA SER A 573 -26.67 7.58 -7.98
C SER A 573 -25.95 8.67 -7.18
N CYS A 574 -25.17 9.52 -7.88
CA CYS A 574 -24.47 10.65 -7.29
C CYS A 574 -25.37 11.89 -7.25
N LYS A 575 -25.67 12.37 -6.03
CA LYS A 575 -26.62 13.46 -5.79
C LYS A 575 -25.99 14.81 -5.55
N TYR A 576 -24.82 14.83 -4.90
CA TYR A 576 -24.15 16.07 -4.54
C TYR A 576 -22.75 16.13 -5.15
N LEU A 577 -22.29 17.35 -5.47
CA LEU A 577 -20.91 17.63 -5.84
C LEU A 577 -20.38 18.69 -4.88
N PHE A 578 -19.21 18.46 -4.36
CA PHE A 578 -18.45 19.31 -3.46
C PHE A 578 -17.26 19.89 -4.22
N ASP A 579 -17.37 21.16 -4.66
CA ASP A 579 -16.31 21.90 -5.33
C ASP A 579 -15.46 22.63 -4.28
N TYR A 580 -14.21 22.24 -4.11
CA TYR A 580 -13.33 22.82 -3.11
C TYR A 580 -12.81 24.18 -3.57
N ARG A 581 -13.06 25.20 -2.78
CA ARG A 581 -12.72 26.61 -3.10
C ARG A 581 -11.39 27.06 -2.53
N GLY A 582 -10.73 26.23 -1.71
CA GLY A 582 -9.46 26.57 -1.08
C GLY A 582 -9.56 27.72 -0.08
N ASP A 583 -8.39 28.27 0.26
CA ASP A 583 -8.26 29.45 1.12
C ASP A 583 -8.21 30.76 0.31
N GLY A 584 -8.46 30.72 -0.99
CA GLY A 584 -8.37 31.84 -1.90
C GLY A 584 -6.94 32.32 -2.21
N LYS A 585 -5.92 31.62 -1.68
CA LYS A 585 -4.50 31.96 -1.83
C LYS A 585 -3.75 31.10 -2.84
N SER A 586 -4.20 29.88 -3.09
CA SER A 586 -3.67 29.03 -4.14
C SER A 586 -4.37 29.34 -5.45
N GLY A 587 -3.66 29.97 -6.39
CA GLY A 587 -4.19 30.29 -7.71
C GLY A 587 -4.71 29.06 -8.43
N SER A 588 -5.83 29.25 -9.14
CA SER A 588 -6.46 28.37 -10.13
C SER A 588 -6.66 26.91 -9.71
N LEU A 589 -7.51 26.66 -8.76
CA LEU A 589 -8.29 25.43 -8.79
C LEU A 589 -9.29 25.58 -9.96
N ASN A 590 -9.36 24.60 -10.86
CA ASN A 590 -10.36 24.58 -11.90
C ASN A 590 -11.74 24.57 -11.25
N SER A 591 -12.44 25.71 -11.25
CA SER A 591 -13.77 25.81 -10.69
C SER A 591 -14.72 24.88 -11.45
N PHE A 592 -15.66 24.27 -10.75
CA PHE A 592 -16.76 23.52 -11.36
C PHE A 592 -17.68 24.43 -12.21
N VAL A 593 -17.56 25.73 -12.03
CA VAL A 593 -18.31 26.76 -12.74
C VAL A 593 -17.37 27.47 -13.71
N ASP A 594 -17.80 27.67 -14.96
CA ASP A 594 -17.08 28.44 -15.96
C ASP A 594 -17.09 29.95 -15.65
N GLU A 595 -16.38 30.75 -16.45
CA GLU A 595 -16.30 32.20 -16.31
C GLU A 595 -17.66 32.91 -16.44
N ASN A 596 -18.66 32.27 -17.06
CA ASN A 596 -20.00 32.76 -17.26
C ASN A 596 -20.97 32.37 -16.12
N GLY A 597 -20.50 31.58 -15.15
CA GLY A 597 -21.29 31.07 -14.04
C GLY A 597 -22.09 29.82 -14.37
N ASN A 598 -21.84 29.15 -15.51
CA ASN A 598 -22.49 27.89 -15.85
C ASN A 598 -21.71 26.70 -15.27
N THR A 599 -22.41 25.68 -14.81
CA THR A 599 -21.80 24.44 -14.36
C THR A 599 -21.24 23.66 -15.54
N ARG A 600 -20.02 23.08 -15.40
CA ARG A 600 -19.34 22.32 -16.48
C ARG A 600 -20.03 21.01 -16.84
N MET A 601 -20.90 20.51 -15.96
CA MET A 601 -21.77 19.37 -16.26
C MET A 601 -23.24 19.79 -16.31
N PRO A 602 -24.08 19.17 -17.17
CA PRO A 602 -25.49 19.51 -17.24
C PRO A 602 -26.29 19.07 -16.01
N GLY A 603 -27.29 19.83 -15.61
CA GLY A 603 -28.24 19.46 -14.56
C GLY A 603 -27.82 19.72 -13.13
N TRP A 604 -26.73 20.45 -12.91
CA TRP A 604 -26.28 20.80 -11.57
C TRP A 604 -26.76 22.19 -11.15
N LYS A 605 -27.20 22.31 -9.89
CA LYS A 605 -27.58 23.57 -9.31
C LYS A 605 -26.86 23.82 -7.99
N TYR A 606 -26.33 25.03 -7.84
CA TYR A 606 -25.76 25.49 -6.57
C TYR A 606 -26.80 25.40 -5.45
N LEU A 607 -26.36 24.81 -4.33
CA LEU A 607 -27.17 24.63 -3.14
C LEU A 607 -26.77 25.62 -2.04
N ARG A 608 -25.48 25.60 -1.66
CA ARG A 608 -24.88 26.43 -0.59
C ARG A 608 -23.38 26.23 -0.53
N THR A 609 -22.71 27.09 0.24
CA THR A 609 -21.29 26.89 0.60
C THR A 609 -21.20 26.46 2.06
N GLN A 610 -20.46 25.37 2.34
CA GLN A 610 -20.12 24.90 3.68
C GLN A 610 -18.68 24.42 3.71
N ASN A 611 -17.95 24.69 4.79
CA ASN A 611 -16.60 24.20 5.04
C ASN A 611 -15.64 24.41 3.84
N ARG A 612 -15.70 25.57 3.20
CA ARG A 612 -14.95 25.94 1.97
C ARG A 612 -15.27 25.10 0.74
N PHE A 613 -16.40 24.38 0.73
CA PHE A 613 -16.92 23.73 -0.46
C PHE A 613 -18.15 24.46 -0.96
N ASP A 614 -18.20 24.76 -2.26
CA ASP A 614 -19.45 25.06 -2.94
C ASP A 614 -20.13 23.74 -3.26
N ILE A 615 -21.33 23.56 -2.74
CA ILE A 615 -22.09 22.32 -2.85
C ILE A 615 -23.17 22.50 -3.91
N TYR A 616 -23.15 21.58 -4.87
CA TYR A 616 -24.15 21.54 -5.95
C TYR A 616 -25.01 20.30 -5.81
N ARG A 617 -26.28 20.39 -6.23
CA ARG A 617 -27.23 19.28 -6.30
C ARG A 617 -27.48 18.89 -7.75
N ASN A 618 -27.41 17.58 -8.02
CA ASN A 618 -27.76 17.02 -9.33
C ASN A 618 -29.29 16.95 -9.49
N GLU A 619 -29.84 17.70 -10.43
CA GLU A 619 -31.27 17.65 -10.78
C GLU A 619 -31.65 16.43 -11.60
N TYR A 620 -30.65 15.76 -12.20
CA TYR A 620 -30.79 14.51 -12.95
C TYR A 620 -30.42 13.27 -12.12
N TYR A 621 -30.42 13.41 -10.80
CA TYR A 621 -30.17 12.34 -9.86
C TYR A 621 -31.13 11.16 -10.06
N ILE A 622 -30.59 9.95 -10.15
CA ILE A 622 -31.31 8.69 -10.18
C ILE A 622 -31.15 8.02 -8.81
N PRO A 623 -32.21 7.75 -8.06
CA PRO A 623 -32.13 7.00 -6.82
C PRO A 623 -31.58 5.58 -7.05
N MET A 624 -30.90 5.03 -6.04
CA MET A 624 -30.31 3.67 -6.09
C MET A 624 -31.40 2.62 -6.33
N GLY A 625 -31.12 1.65 -7.20
CA GLY A 625 -32.04 0.57 -7.56
C GLY A 625 -33.06 1.02 -8.61
N TYR A 626 -32.79 0.83 -9.88
CA TYR A 626 -33.69 1.19 -10.98
C TYR A 626 -33.68 0.18 -12.11
N THR A 627 -34.71 0.24 -12.97
CA THR A 627 -34.89 -0.70 -14.08
C THR A 627 -34.63 -0.07 -15.43
N PHE A 628 -34.32 -0.92 -16.37
CA PHE A 628 -34.13 -0.59 -17.78
C PHE A 628 -35.24 -1.16 -18.64
N ASP A 629 -35.55 -0.48 -19.72
CA ASP A 629 -36.46 -0.88 -20.79
C ASP A 629 -35.72 -1.43 -22.01
N LYS A 630 -34.36 -1.29 -22.03
CA LYS A 630 -33.50 -1.75 -23.11
C LYS A 630 -32.30 -2.50 -22.54
N PHE A 631 -31.89 -3.51 -23.28
CA PHE A 631 -30.72 -4.34 -22.97
C PHE A 631 -29.85 -4.46 -24.21
N ILE A 632 -28.54 -4.37 -24.02
CA ILE A 632 -27.52 -4.51 -25.08
C ILE A 632 -26.46 -5.50 -24.64
N ALA A 633 -25.86 -6.18 -25.58
CA ALA A 633 -24.74 -7.06 -25.30
C ALA A 633 -23.43 -6.28 -25.06
N GLU A 634 -22.49 -6.89 -24.34
CA GLU A 634 -21.15 -6.29 -24.09
C GLU A 634 -20.47 -5.94 -25.41
N GLU A 635 -20.56 -6.83 -26.44
CA GLU A 635 -19.98 -6.62 -27.77
C GLU A 635 -20.58 -5.40 -28.51
N GLU A 636 -21.85 -5.06 -28.20
CA GLU A 636 -22.50 -3.87 -28.73
C GLU A 636 -22.02 -2.61 -28.03
N PHE A 637 -21.87 -2.68 -26.73
CA PHE A 637 -21.38 -1.56 -25.93
C PHE A 637 -19.92 -1.22 -26.22
N ASP A 638 -19.10 -2.22 -26.53
CA ASP A 638 -17.68 -2.03 -26.87
C ASP A 638 -17.49 -1.21 -28.16
N LEU A 639 -18.50 -1.19 -29.03
CA LEU A 639 -18.51 -0.36 -30.26
C LEU A 639 -18.85 1.12 -29.99
N VAL A 640 -19.40 1.44 -28.83
CA VAL A 640 -19.68 2.84 -28.46
C VAL A 640 -18.37 3.57 -28.23
N THR A 641 -18.24 4.77 -28.77
CA THR A 641 -17.06 5.61 -28.53
C THR A 641 -16.94 5.97 -27.05
N ASN A 642 -15.71 6.01 -26.54
CA ASN A 642 -15.47 6.30 -25.11
C ASN A 642 -16.14 7.61 -24.64
N ALA A 643 -16.23 8.61 -25.52
CA ALA A 643 -16.90 9.89 -25.22
C ALA A 643 -18.38 9.74 -24.85
N HIS A 644 -19.07 8.72 -25.36
CA HIS A 644 -20.50 8.51 -25.14
C HIS A 644 -20.85 7.30 -24.28
N LYS A 645 -19.88 6.55 -23.85
CA LYS A 645 -20.12 5.34 -23.03
C LYS A 645 -20.85 5.65 -21.73
N SER A 646 -20.52 6.77 -21.08
CA SER A 646 -21.18 7.14 -19.81
C SER A 646 -22.67 7.46 -19.98
N GLU A 647 -23.05 8.03 -21.10
CA GLU A 647 -24.46 8.29 -21.42
C GLU A 647 -25.16 7.02 -21.93
N ALA A 648 -24.46 6.16 -22.70
CA ALA A 648 -25.02 4.91 -23.21
C ALA A 648 -25.48 3.99 -22.07
N LEU A 649 -24.75 3.95 -20.94
CA LEU A 649 -25.14 3.23 -19.74
C LEU A 649 -26.50 3.65 -19.17
N LEU A 650 -26.92 4.88 -19.41
CA LEU A 650 -28.23 5.37 -18.96
C LEU A 650 -29.39 4.89 -19.86
N TYR A 651 -29.09 4.58 -21.12
CA TYR A 651 -30.09 4.14 -22.10
C TYR A 651 -30.45 2.66 -22.01
N ALA A 652 -29.43 1.80 -21.75
CA ALA A 652 -29.60 0.36 -21.77
C ALA A 652 -28.69 -0.29 -20.72
N MET A 653 -29.16 -1.41 -20.13
CA MET A 653 -28.33 -2.27 -19.28
C MET A 653 -27.43 -3.13 -20.17
N VAL A 654 -26.14 -3.17 -19.87
CA VAL A 654 -25.16 -3.98 -20.60
C VAL A 654 -25.07 -5.37 -19.97
N LEU A 655 -25.30 -6.39 -20.75
CA LEU A 655 -25.32 -7.78 -20.29
C LEU A 655 -24.33 -8.65 -21.07
N PRO A 656 -23.59 -9.54 -20.40
CA PRO A 656 -22.89 -10.61 -21.09
C PRO A 656 -23.88 -11.53 -21.82
N ARG A 657 -23.42 -12.14 -22.90
CA ARG A 657 -24.26 -12.97 -23.79
C ARG A 657 -25.04 -14.06 -23.06
N ASP A 658 -24.43 -14.68 -22.06
CA ASP A 658 -25.07 -15.76 -21.28
C ASP A 658 -26.27 -15.25 -20.49
N LEU A 659 -26.18 -14.03 -19.94
CA LEU A 659 -27.30 -13.39 -19.25
C LEU A 659 -28.38 -12.91 -20.22
N MET A 660 -28.01 -12.40 -21.39
CA MET A 660 -28.96 -12.08 -22.47
C MET A 660 -29.80 -13.30 -22.82
N LYS A 661 -29.20 -14.48 -22.88
CA LYS A 661 -29.85 -15.76 -23.18
C LYS A 661 -30.66 -16.29 -21.98
N LYS A 662 -30.11 -16.22 -20.76
CA LYS A 662 -30.77 -16.62 -19.51
C LYS A 662 -32.09 -15.88 -19.31
N TYR A 663 -32.12 -14.59 -19.64
CA TYR A 663 -33.27 -13.71 -19.48
C TYR A 663 -33.89 -13.31 -20.84
N SER A 664 -34.00 -14.26 -21.79
CA SER A 664 -34.51 -14.00 -23.14
C SER A 664 -35.95 -13.48 -23.15
N ASP A 665 -36.76 -13.83 -22.16
CA ASP A 665 -38.11 -13.31 -21.93
C ASP A 665 -38.15 -11.80 -21.61
N ILE A 666 -37.10 -11.27 -20.97
CA ILE A 666 -36.93 -9.85 -20.62
C ILE A 666 -36.17 -9.10 -21.71
N THR A 667 -35.06 -9.68 -22.16
CA THR A 667 -34.11 -9.02 -23.09
C THR A 667 -34.57 -9.07 -24.54
N GLY A 668 -35.53 -9.94 -24.86
CA GLY A 668 -35.92 -10.21 -26.26
C GLY A 668 -34.82 -10.89 -27.08
N TYR A 669 -33.90 -11.59 -26.43
CA TYR A 669 -32.82 -12.30 -27.07
C TYR A 669 -33.32 -13.46 -27.96
N SER A 670 -32.75 -13.59 -29.15
CA SER A 670 -32.82 -14.81 -29.97
C SER A 670 -31.46 -15.05 -30.66
N ASP A 671 -31.10 -16.33 -30.79
CA ASP A 671 -29.83 -16.66 -31.48
C ASP A 671 -29.77 -16.16 -32.93
N GLU A 672 -30.91 -16.10 -33.64
CA GLU A 672 -30.99 -15.54 -34.99
C GLU A 672 -30.79 -14.03 -35.00
N LYS A 673 -31.47 -13.31 -34.12
CA LYS A 673 -31.34 -11.85 -33.97
C LYS A 673 -29.92 -11.47 -33.56
N TYR A 674 -29.33 -12.24 -32.66
CA TYR A 674 -27.97 -12.01 -32.22
C TYR A 674 -26.95 -12.24 -33.34
N LYS A 675 -27.06 -13.33 -34.10
CA LYS A 675 -26.20 -13.57 -35.28
C LYS A 675 -26.38 -12.50 -36.33
N LEU A 676 -27.57 -11.96 -36.51
CA LEU A 676 -27.84 -10.91 -37.47
C LEU A 676 -27.22 -9.57 -37.03
N LEU A 677 -27.20 -9.28 -35.72
CA LEU A 677 -26.65 -8.05 -35.18
C LEU A 677 -25.14 -8.12 -34.95
N TYR A 678 -24.62 -9.25 -34.51
CA TYR A 678 -23.23 -9.39 -34.05
C TYR A 678 -22.39 -10.41 -34.82
N GLY A 679 -23.00 -11.13 -35.80
CA GLY A 679 -22.31 -12.08 -36.72
C GLY A 679 -21.70 -11.41 -37.93
N LYS A 680 -21.82 -10.10 -38.09
CA LYS A 680 -21.21 -9.31 -39.16
C LYS A 680 -19.85 -8.77 -38.70
N HIS A 681 -18.97 -8.43 -39.65
CA HIS A 681 -17.71 -7.76 -39.34
C HIS A 681 -17.98 -6.39 -38.65
N PRO A 682 -17.13 -5.96 -37.66
CA PRO A 682 -17.32 -4.66 -37.02
C PRO A 682 -17.42 -3.46 -37.97
N GLU A 683 -16.85 -3.59 -39.16
CA GLU A 683 -16.88 -2.57 -40.25
C GLU A 683 -18.26 -2.40 -40.90
N ASP A 684 -19.18 -3.37 -40.73
CA ASP A 684 -20.52 -3.37 -41.32
C ASP A 684 -21.61 -2.82 -40.38
N TYR A 685 -21.24 -2.44 -39.16
CA TYR A 685 -22.18 -1.82 -38.21
C TYR A 685 -22.32 -0.33 -38.48
N ASP A 686 -23.50 0.09 -38.93
CA ASP A 686 -23.95 1.48 -38.72
C ASP A 686 -23.78 1.76 -37.21
N SER A 687 -22.95 2.72 -36.88
CA SER A 687 -22.51 2.92 -35.52
C SER A 687 -23.71 2.98 -34.57
N ILE A 688 -23.73 2.09 -33.57
CA ILE A 688 -24.75 2.06 -32.50
C ILE A 688 -24.84 3.41 -31.79
N THR A 689 -23.78 4.21 -31.84
CA THR A 689 -23.75 5.63 -31.47
C THR A 689 -24.84 6.44 -32.16
N GLU A 690 -25.27 6.05 -33.40
CA GLU A 690 -26.37 6.72 -34.13
C GLU A 690 -27.76 6.37 -33.57
N LYS A 691 -27.89 5.30 -32.78
CA LYS A 691 -29.17 4.87 -32.20
C LYS A 691 -29.58 5.65 -30.94
N PHE A 692 -28.64 6.34 -30.30
CA PHE A 692 -28.91 7.12 -29.11
C PHE A 692 -28.74 8.62 -29.43
N ASP A 693 -29.69 9.43 -29.02
CA ASP A 693 -29.56 10.88 -29.06
C ASP A 693 -28.89 11.39 -27.79
N TYR A 694 -27.64 11.82 -27.90
CA TYR A 694 -26.85 12.35 -26.79
C TYR A 694 -27.07 13.85 -26.56
N SER A 695 -28.14 14.43 -27.10
CA SER A 695 -28.48 15.82 -26.80
C SER A 695 -28.83 16.02 -25.32
N ASN A 696 -28.57 17.21 -24.79
CA ASN A 696 -28.92 17.54 -23.40
C ASN A 696 -30.43 17.33 -23.09
N SER A 697 -31.28 17.47 -24.09
CA SER A 697 -32.74 17.24 -23.98
C SER A 697 -33.03 15.75 -23.73
N ASP A 698 -32.39 14.85 -24.47
CA ASP A 698 -32.60 13.42 -24.34
C ASP A 698 -31.89 12.87 -23.11
N TYR A 699 -30.70 13.36 -22.78
CA TYR A 699 -30.01 13.04 -21.51
C TYR A 699 -30.95 13.30 -20.31
N LYS A 700 -31.58 14.48 -20.26
CA LYS A 700 -32.56 14.81 -19.20
C LYS A 700 -33.75 13.85 -19.20
N LYS A 701 -34.31 13.51 -20.38
CA LYS A 701 -35.43 12.56 -20.49
C LYS A 701 -35.08 11.18 -19.95
N VAL A 702 -33.89 10.66 -20.31
CA VAL A 702 -33.44 9.34 -19.90
C VAL A 702 -33.19 9.29 -18.40
N CYS A 703 -32.50 10.27 -17.82
CA CYS A 703 -32.31 10.36 -16.36
C CYS A 703 -33.65 10.40 -15.63
N ASN A 704 -34.62 11.21 -16.10
CA ASN A 704 -35.95 11.27 -15.52
C ASN A 704 -36.69 9.92 -15.62
N LEU A 705 -36.57 9.23 -16.76
CA LEU A 705 -37.18 7.91 -16.94
C LEU A 705 -36.62 6.89 -15.95
N ARG A 706 -35.30 6.85 -15.76
CA ARG A 706 -34.67 5.97 -14.75
C ARG A 706 -35.10 6.35 -13.33
N ALA A 707 -35.14 7.64 -13.01
CA ALA A 707 -35.59 8.12 -11.70
C ALA A 707 -37.05 7.75 -11.40
N LEU A 708 -37.95 7.80 -12.38
CA LEU A 708 -39.35 7.37 -12.23
C LEU A 708 -39.48 5.84 -12.02
N ASN A 709 -38.51 5.06 -12.52
CA ASN A 709 -38.46 3.61 -12.43
C ASN A 709 -37.41 3.16 -11.42
N SER A 710 -37.22 3.89 -10.33
CA SER A 710 -36.29 3.56 -9.23
C SER A 710 -37.02 3.03 -7.99
N CYS A 711 -36.28 2.50 -7.06
CA CYS A 711 -36.74 2.04 -5.76
C CYS A 711 -37.42 3.19 -4.98
N THR A 712 -38.53 2.87 -4.29
CA THR A 712 -39.24 3.82 -3.42
C THR A 712 -38.52 4.02 -2.09
N SER A 713 -37.69 3.03 -1.66
CA SER A 713 -36.77 3.17 -0.54
C SER A 713 -35.50 2.35 -0.81
N PHE A 714 -34.38 2.84 -0.32
CA PHE A 714 -33.09 2.18 -0.30
C PHE A 714 -32.40 2.53 1.02
N GLU A 715 -31.86 1.52 1.68
CA GLU A 715 -31.18 1.66 2.97
C GLU A 715 -29.99 0.72 3.04
N TYR A 716 -28.82 1.20 3.40
CA TYR A 716 -27.68 0.38 3.74
C TYR A 716 -27.88 -0.29 5.10
N THR A 717 -27.34 -1.50 5.24
CA THR A 717 -27.32 -2.26 6.50
C THR A 717 -25.88 -2.59 6.84
N ASP A 718 -25.62 -3.07 8.05
CA ASP A 718 -24.25 -3.41 8.51
C ASP A 718 -23.52 -4.38 7.55
N ASN A 719 -24.27 -5.27 6.88
CA ASN A 719 -23.71 -6.26 5.95
C ASN A 719 -24.51 -6.33 4.65
N GLY A 720 -24.73 -5.22 3.98
CA GLY A 720 -25.44 -5.21 2.70
C GLY A 720 -26.42 -4.03 2.59
N PHE A 721 -27.59 -4.25 2.00
CA PHE A 721 -28.59 -3.21 1.81
C PHE A 721 -29.99 -3.80 1.60
N LYS A 722 -31.00 -2.95 1.83
CA LYS A 722 -32.41 -3.26 1.57
C LYS A 722 -33.00 -2.24 0.61
N ALA A 723 -33.89 -2.70 -0.24
CA ALA A 723 -34.58 -1.82 -1.18
C ALA A 723 -36.05 -2.26 -1.35
N VAL A 724 -36.90 -1.30 -1.70
CA VAL A 724 -38.31 -1.56 -2.04
C VAL A 724 -38.58 -1.00 -3.43
N TYR A 725 -38.99 -1.87 -4.33
CA TYR A 725 -39.39 -1.49 -5.69
C TYR A 725 -40.88 -1.79 -5.95
N ASN A 726 -41.58 -0.86 -6.55
CA ASN A 726 -43.00 -1.01 -6.80
C ASN A 726 -43.27 -1.44 -8.25
N ASN A 727 -43.25 -2.73 -8.54
CA ASN A 727 -43.49 -3.31 -9.87
C ASN A 727 -44.95 -3.66 -10.15
N LYS A 728 -45.90 -3.05 -9.45
CA LYS A 728 -47.34 -3.42 -9.57
C LYS A 728 -47.94 -3.29 -10.98
N LYS A 729 -47.37 -2.45 -11.83
CA LYS A 729 -47.81 -2.20 -13.21
C LYS A 729 -46.78 -2.64 -14.26
N GLY A 730 -45.64 -3.18 -13.82
CA GLY A 730 -44.54 -3.58 -14.70
C GLY A 730 -44.56 -5.05 -15.02
N ASP A 731 -43.80 -5.44 -16.04
CA ASP A 731 -43.47 -6.83 -16.39
C ASP A 731 -42.28 -7.34 -15.54
N ASP A 732 -41.93 -8.63 -15.71
CA ASP A 732 -40.68 -9.17 -15.19
C ASP A 732 -39.52 -8.31 -15.70
N ASN A 733 -38.55 -8.00 -14.83
CA ASN A 733 -37.41 -7.14 -15.21
C ASN A 733 -36.19 -7.48 -14.36
N LEU A 734 -35.03 -6.94 -14.74
CA LEU A 734 -33.82 -6.90 -13.94
C LEU A 734 -33.75 -5.54 -13.22
N LEU A 735 -33.65 -5.57 -11.90
CA LEU A 735 -33.47 -4.39 -11.07
C LEU A 735 -31.99 -4.19 -10.81
N PHE A 736 -31.45 -3.11 -11.35
CA PHE A 736 -30.04 -2.75 -11.29
C PHE A 736 -29.70 -1.99 -10.00
N PHE A 737 -28.53 -2.28 -9.45
CA PHE A 737 -27.93 -1.53 -8.35
C PHE A 737 -26.49 -1.19 -8.71
N SER A 738 -26.12 0.11 -8.65
CA SER A 738 -24.74 0.55 -8.88
C SER A 738 -23.83 0.26 -7.68
N VAL A 739 -23.94 -0.94 -7.12
CA VAL A 739 -23.07 -1.50 -6.08
C VAL A 739 -22.17 -2.55 -6.73
N PRO A 740 -20.83 -2.49 -6.54
CA PRO A 740 -19.91 -3.41 -7.20
C PRO A 740 -20.24 -4.88 -6.91
N TYR A 741 -20.20 -5.70 -7.95
CA TYR A 741 -20.42 -7.13 -7.83
C TYR A 741 -19.31 -7.80 -7.02
N SER A 742 -19.73 -8.70 -6.14
CA SER A 742 -18.85 -9.61 -5.41
C SER A 742 -19.57 -10.94 -5.18
N ASP A 743 -18.83 -12.05 -5.28
CA ASP A 743 -19.33 -13.40 -4.99
C ASP A 743 -19.81 -13.56 -3.52
N GLY A 744 -19.50 -12.58 -2.67
CA GLY A 744 -19.97 -12.56 -1.28
C GLY A 744 -21.42 -12.13 -1.10
N PHE A 745 -22.06 -11.57 -2.12
CA PHE A 745 -23.48 -11.16 -2.03
C PHE A 745 -24.44 -12.29 -2.29
N THR A 746 -25.44 -12.37 -1.45
CA THR A 746 -26.67 -13.14 -1.66
C THR A 746 -27.87 -12.22 -1.63
N ALA A 747 -28.90 -12.54 -2.39
CA ALA A 747 -30.11 -11.71 -2.46
C ALA A 747 -31.39 -12.52 -2.20
N THR A 748 -32.39 -11.82 -1.66
CA THR A 748 -33.76 -12.30 -1.63
C THR A 748 -34.72 -11.26 -2.20
N VAL A 749 -35.73 -11.72 -2.95
CA VAL A 749 -36.83 -10.89 -3.44
C VAL A 749 -38.13 -11.47 -2.84
N ASN A 750 -38.85 -10.66 -2.07
CA ASN A 750 -40.05 -11.10 -1.31
C ASN A 750 -39.77 -12.34 -0.42
N GLY A 751 -38.57 -12.38 0.21
CA GLY A 751 -38.12 -13.48 1.05
C GLY A 751 -37.72 -14.77 0.32
N LYS A 752 -37.79 -14.81 -1.01
CA LYS A 752 -37.31 -15.94 -1.83
C LYS A 752 -35.90 -15.66 -2.32
N ALA A 753 -35.03 -16.66 -2.30
CA ALA A 753 -33.68 -16.54 -2.84
C ALA A 753 -33.72 -16.13 -4.33
N ALA A 754 -32.88 -15.21 -4.70
CA ALA A 754 -32.71 -14.67 -6.06
C ALA A 754 -31.23 -14.70 -6.46
N ASP A 755 -30.98 -14.97 -7.74
CA ASP A 755 -29.63 -14.91 -8.30
C ASP A 755 -29.15 -13.45 -8.34
N VAL A 756 -27.92 -13.20 -7.90
CA VAL A 756 -27.24 -11.93 -8.04
C VAL A 756 -26.44 -11.95 -9.34
N GLU A 757 -26.88 -11.18 -10.32
CA GLU A 757 -26.26 -11.15 -11.64
C GLU A 757 -25.23 -10.02 -11.73
N LYS A 758 -24.10 -10.31 -12.39
CA LYS A 758 -23.11 -9.30 -12.73
C LYS A 758 -23.49 -8.64 -14.06
N VAL A 759 -23.75 -7.35 -14.01
CA VAL A 759 -24.18 -6.54 -15.16
C VAL A 759 -23.29 -5.31 -15.30
N ASP A 760 -23.38 -4.63 -16.45
CA ASP A 760 -22.62 -3.41 -16.74
C ASP A 760 -21.13 -3.57 -16.34
N TYR A 761 -20.52 -4.72 -16.68
CA TYR A 761 -19.13 -5.11 -16.39
C TYR A 761 -18.75 -5.24 -14.90
N GLY A 762 -19.44 -4.60 -13.98
CA GLY A 762 -19.00 -4.55 -12.59
C GLY A 762 -20.06 -4.37 -11.54
N PHE A 763 -21.33 -4.27 -11.88
CA PHE A 763 -22.41 -4.01 -10.93
C PHE A 763 -23.37 -5.19 -10.77
N MET A 764 -24.40 -5.02 -9.94
CA MET A 764 -25.32 -6.09 -9.60
C MET A 764 -26.74 -5.83 -10.11
N ALA A 765 -27.42 -6.90 -10.51
CA ALA A 765 -28.86 -6.89 -10.73
C ALA A 765 -29.52 -8.15 -10.16
N VAL A 766 -30.82 -8.04 -9.87
CA VAL A 766 -31.68 -9.18 -9.50
C VAL A 766 -32.96 -9.17 -10.32
N LYS A 767 -33.47 -10.37 -10.66
CA LYS A 767 -34.77 -10.50 -11.33
C LYS A 767 -35.89 -10.14 -10.36
N ILE A 768 -36.80 -9.26 -10.79
CA ILE A 768 -38.03 -8.89 -10.09
C ILE A 768 -39.27 -9.38 -10.85
N PRO A 769 -40.26 -9.95 -10.15
CA PRO A 769 -41.49 -10.43 -10.77
C PRO A 769 -42.44 -9.31 -11.15
N LYS A 770 -43.24 -9.56 -12.19
CA LYS A 770 -44.25 -8.62 -12.64
C LYS A 770 -45.41 -8.51 -11.66
N GLY A 771 -46.07 -7.36 -11.63
CA GLY A 771 -47.31 -7.17 -10.92
C GLY A 771 -47.22 -7.13 -9.39
N GLU A 772 -46.02 -7.15 -8.82
CA GLU A 772 -45.81 -7.23 -7.37
C GLU A 772 -45.05 -6.00 -6.84
N LYS A 773 -45.24 -5.69 -5.57
CA LYS A 773 -44.31 -4.90 -4.79
C LYS A 773 -43.16 -5.84 -4.38
N CYS A 774 -41.95 -5.46 -4.66
CA CYS A 774 -40.73 -6.23 -4.39
C CYS A 774 -40.00 -5.66 -3.16
N ASP A 775 -39.88 -6.46 -2.13
CA ASP A 775 -38.98 -6.20 -1.00
C ASP A 775 -37.66 -6.97 -1.25
N ILE A 776 -36.57 -6.26 -1.47
CA ILE A 776 -35.26 -6.78 -1.85
C ILE A 776 -34.30 -6.67 -0.67
N VAL A 777 -33.57 -7.73 -0.36
CA VAL A 777 -32.54 -7.74 0.67
C VAL A 777 -31.27 -8.37 0.11
N PHE A 778 -30.18 -7.62 0.14
CA PHE A 778 -28.83 -8.13 -0.12
C PHE A 778 -28.08 -8.31 1.19
N THR A 779 -27.44 -9.46 1.33
CA THR A 779 -26.59 -9.78 2.48
C THR A 779 -25.21 -10.16 1.98
N TYR A 780 -24.17 -9.65 2.64
CA TYR A 780 -22.80 -9.87 2.26
C TYR A 780 -22.04 -10.71 3.28
N GLU A 781 -21.27 -11.66 2.80
CA GLU A 781 -20.26 -12.38 3.58
C GLU A 781 -18.93 -12.33 2.83
N THR A 782 -17.87 -11.91 3.51
CA THR A 782 -16.53 -11.81 2.91
C THR A 782 -16.09 -13.14 2.28
N PRO A 783 -15.82 -13.21 0.96
CA PRO A 783 -15.40 -14.43 0.28
C PRO A 783 -14.19 -15.08 0.93
N GLY A 784 -14.29 -16.37 1.23
CA GLY A 784 -13.20 -17.14 1.82
C GLY A 784 -12.97 -16.95 3.31
N PHE A 785 -13.63 -16.00 3.98
CA PHE A 785 -13.40 -15.74 5.42
C PHE A 785 -13.77 -16.95 6.28
N SER A 786 -14.97 -17.48 6.15
CA SER A 786 -15.43 -18.67 6.88
C SER A 786 -14.51 -19.88 6.68
N THR A 787 -14.10 -20.14 5.44
CA THR A 787 -13.13 -21.18 5.10
C THR A 787 -11.74 -20.91 5.69
N GLY A 788 -11.27 -19.67 5.60
CA GLY A 788 -10.01 -19.23 6.18
C GLY A 788 -9.96 -19.42 7.69
N VAL A 789 -11.04 -19.07 8.40
CA VAL A 789 -11.18 -19.29 9.85
C VAL A 789 -11.09 -20.78 10.18
N LYS A 790 -11.79 -21.67 9.45
CA LYS A 790 -11.71 -23.11 9.66
C LYS A 790 -10.28 -23.65 9.49
N ILE A 791 -9.58 -23.23 8.43
CA ILE A 791 -8.18 -23.60 8.19
C ILE A 791 -7.29 -23.10 9.34
N SER A 792 -7.47 -21.85 9.77
CA SER A 792 -6.69 -21.27 10.85
C SER A 792 -6.92 -21.97 12.20
N LEU A 793 -8.15 -22.36 12.50
CA LEU A 793 -8.48 -23.13 13.70
C LEU A 793 -7.87 -24.54 13.67
N CYS A 794 -7.88 -25.22 12.51
CA CYS A 794 -7.19 -26.50 12.32
C CYS A 794 -5.67 -26.34 12.53
N ALA A 795 -5.07 -25.27 11.97
CA ALA A 795 -3.65 -24.98 12.16
C ALA A 795 -3.30 -24.67 13.62
N LEU A 796 -4.18 -23.94 14.34
CA LEU A 796 -4.04 -23.71 15.78
C LEU A 796 -4.10 -25.01 16.58
N GLY A 797 -5.03 -25.93 16.25
CA GLY A 797 -5.09 -27.26 16.83
C GLY A 797 -3.79 -28.05 16.61
N ALA A 798 -3.28 -28.06 15.37
CA ALA A 798 -2.02 -28.68 15.03
C ALA A 798 -0.84 -28.05 15.79
N PHE A 799 -0.82 -26.73 15.96
CA PHE A 799 0.16 -25.99 16.73
C PHE A 799 0.15 -26.41 18.22
N LEU A 800 -1.02 -26.51 18.83
CA LEU A 800 -1.15 -26.93 20.23
C LEU A 800 -0.68 -28.35 20.45
N ILE A 801 -1.01 -29.29 19.53
CA ILE A 801 -0.50 -30.67 19.54
C ILE A 801 1.03 -30.67 19.41
N TYR A 802 1.58 -29.88 18.47
CA TYR A 802 3.03 -29.75 18.28
C TYR A 802 3.71 -29.23 19.55
N CYS A 803 3.14 -28.22 20.22
CA CYS A 803 3.64 -27.71 21.50
C CYS A 803 3.63 -28.81 22.59
N ALA A 804 2.55 -29.57 22.73
CA ALA A 804 2.44 -30.67 23.70
C ALA A 804 3.51 -31.73 23.45
N VAL A 805 3.73 -32.16 22.19
CA VAL A 805 4.78 -33.13 21.81
C VAL A 805 6.18 -32.59 22.19
N ILE A 806 6.47 -31.32 21.90
CA ILE A 806 7.78 -30.73 22.25
C ILE A 806 8.00 -30.70 23.76
N VAL A 807 6.99 -30.34 24.54
CA VAL A 807 7.06 -30.31 26.01
C VAL A 807 7.28 -31.73 26.57
N THR A 808 6.51 -32.71 26.08
CA THR A 808 6.63 -34.12 26.51
C THR A 808 8.03 -34.67 26.22
N VAL A 809 8.55 -34.49 25.00
CA VAL A 809 9.89 -34.93 24.59
C VAL A 809 10.97 -34.30 25.47
N LYS A 810 10.85 -32.99 25.79
CA LYS A 810 11.79 -32.31 26.68
C LYS A 810 11.75 -32.86 28.10
N THR A 811 10.56 -33.16 28.64
CA THR A 811 10.36 -33.70 29.99
C THR A 811 10.91 -35.10 30.11
N VAL A 812 10.63 -35.97 29.12
CA VAL A 812 11.20 -37.35 29.11
C VAL A 812 12.73 -37.33 29.03
N LYS A 813 13.29 -36.47 28.16
CA LYS A 813 14.78 -36.34 28.11
C LYS A 813 15.38 -35.83 29.42
N LYS A 814 14.72 -34.90 30.12
CA LYS A 814 15.19 -34.38 31.38
C LYS A 814 15.11 -35.45 32.50
N ARG A 815 14.10 -36.33 32.47
CA ARG A 815 14.01 -37.50 33.38
C ARG A 815 15.10 -38.54 33.12
N LYS A 816 15.35 -38.88 31.83
CA LYS A 816 16.41 -39.83 31.44
C LYS A 816 17.82 -39.34 31.75
N ASN A 817 18.06 -38.02 31.82
CA ASN A 817 19.37 -37.45 32.17
C ASN A 817 19.52 -37.24 33.70
N LYS A 818 18.48 -37.47 34.47
CA LYS A 818 18.55 -37.44 35.95
C LYS A 818 18.70 -38.84 36.57
N ASN A 819 18.36 -39.88 35.82
CA ASN A 819 18.63 -41.25 36.08
C ASN A 819 19.92 -41.66 35.34
#